data_7b7635008ec0b92d78e6f3a56443af59
#
_entry.id   7b7635008ec0b92d78e6f3a56443af59
#
_cell.length_a   1.000
_cell.length_b   1.000
_cell.length_c   1.000
_cell.angle_alpha   90.00
_cell.angle_beta   90.00
_cell.angle_gamma   90.00
#
_symmetry.space_group_name_H-M   'P 1'
#
loop_
_entity.id
_entity.type
_entity.pdbx_description
1 polymer ?
#
loop_
_entity_poly.entity_id
_entity_poly.type
_entity_poly.pdbx_seq_one_letter_code
_entity_poly.pdbx_strand_id
1 'polypeptide(L)'
;MSIFQHGAAGILSMITHLHFVKTAPWKNILRIGGIVWGLMFLLSTLHGQFYFGRNKIQYEQFDWQVLTTPHFQLFYYPVEESLARAAAYWAEEAYDELEQKFNHTLARRVPLVIYSNHLHFQQTNTIPYLIPEGVGGFFEFVKGRVVLPNNGSMYDFRKVIRHELVHVFMYAKINAKTQQAGTWNYRHPPLWFTEGLAEWWSTGWDTEAEMVIRDALLHDHLLPLGSMSLAGAGFLLYKEGQSFLHYLETEYGADRIRQVLEEFYQYDTFEEALAAVTGVSYRKLARDWRFIIKQAAAETLARQSLPGGKARPLTRLGANVGPAIYRDAAGKAHVIYLSSRDGYTNIYRQALRKSEEQLVIRGERSPDMESLHFLQSGLSVSTDGILAFVVKSYEHDVIRLVNLSALAEGGNRGIEPFAEFAHPDLITIRSPVWSPDGSRIVFSAQDRSGQTDIYLWTIRTDTSPSGEPEALRLTNDIYLDREPCFRPDGGAVIFSSDRGRPELDGATNLFLLDLADNQIRMVTSGPYQDQRPRWSSHDPGAIHFVSDRSGTPNIWRLALPSYTVRKSLHPSPLTNLHTGAVDVLPLPGDSLLITTFQDYSFQLHLARADLDSVRDRDGIAGASAATSSWSLPRHKGEVTPESRPYRLRYSLDIAQTAVAHDPIFGWLGGVQLGVSDMLGDRYYHFLLANTAQVSSEFLSHINFAVTAANLTRRVNHAWGLFRFANEYYDPYQGFFFEKSLGARATMHYPLNVFRRVELSGSLWQSRKYFYGLEKEAAALLLSNTCASPAG
;
A
#
# COMPACT_ATOMS: atom_id res chain seq x y z
N MET A 1 -15.66 5.97 4.73
CA MET A 1 -16.70 6.73 5.47
C MET A 1 -17.05 6.14 6.82
N SER A 2 -16.98 4.85 7.03
CA SER A 2 -17.23 4.18 8.35
C SER A 2 -16.23 4.56 9.47
N ILE A 3 -15.01 4.96 9.17
CA ILE A 3 -13.98 5.30 10.17
C ILE A 3 -14.19 6.72 10.75
N PHE A 4 -14.86 7.62 10.03
CA PHE A 4 -15.13 8.98 10.51
C PHE A 4 -16.37 9.09 11.42
N GLN A 5 -17.34 8.18 11.31
CA GLN A 5 -18.52 8.21 12.18
C GLN A 5 -18.29 7.66 13.60
N HIS A 6 -17.28 6.80 13.78
CA HIS A 6 -17.01 6.19 15.12
C HIS A 6 -16.10 7.05 16.01
N GLY A 7 -15.36 8.00 15.47
CA GLY A 7 -14.51 8.90 16.26
C GLY A 7 -15.29 10.00 17.01
N ALA A 8 -16.35 10.52 16.42
CA ALA A 8 -17.14 11.60 17.01
C ALA A 8 -18.24 11.08 17.94
N ALA A 9 -18.84 9.92 17.66
CA ALA A 9 -19.85 9.30 18.49
C ALA A 9 -19.29 8.69 19.77
N GLY A 10 -18.04 8.22 19.75
CA GLY A 10 -17.37 7.64 20.93
C GLY A 10 -17.05 8.67 22.02
N ILE A 11 -16.78 9.90 21.65
CA ILE A 11 -16.48 10.98 22.60
C ILE A 11 -17.77 11.57 23.20
N LEU A 12 -18.86 11.66 22.45
CA LEU A 12 -20.14 12.13 22.99
C LEU A 12 -20.85 11.07 23.86
N SER A 13 -20.69 9.79 23.58
CA SER A 13 -21.30 8.72 24.40
C SER A 13 -20.62 8.56 25.77
N MET A 14 -19.37 8.97 25.91
CA MET A 14 -18.64 8.88 27.19
C MET A 14 -18.99 10.00 28.17
N ILE A 15 -19.57 11.10 27.69
CA ILE A 15 -19.95 12.25 28.54
C ILE A 15 -21.36 12.10 29.11
N THR A 16 -22.23 11.29 28.52
CA THR A 16 -23.62 11.15 28.95
C THR A 16 -23.88 10.07 30.00
N HIS A 17 -22.88 9.29 30.41
CA HIS A 17 -23.06 8.20 31.40
C HIS A 17 -22.37 8.43 32.75
N LEU A 18 -21.98 9.64 33.07
CA LEU A 18 -21.38 10.02 34.36
C LEU A 18 -22.35 10.77 35.29
N HIS A 19 -23.61 10.35 35.34
CA HIS A 19 -24.49 10.75 36.40
C HIS A 19 -24.95 9.52 37.21
N PHE A 20 -24.60 9.52 38.45
CA PHE A 20 -24.91 8.64 39.56
C PHE A 20 -23.76 7.80 40.10
N VAL A 21 -22.85 8.45 40.82
CA VAL A 21 -22.33 7.85 42.06
C VAL A 21 -22.17 8.96 43.10
N LYS A 22 -23.16 9.13 43.95
CA LYS A 22 -22.99 9.80 45.25
C LYS A 22 -22.39 8.78 46.22
N THR A 23 -21.31 9.21 46.92
CA THR A 23 -20.67 8.57 48.08
C THR A 23 -19.72 7.41 47.80
N ALA A 24 -18.50 7.70 47.30
CA ALA A 24 -17.33 6.88 47.56
C ALA A 24 -16.17 7.76 48.00
N PRO A 25 -15.34 7.38 48.99
CA PRO A 25 -14.27 8.21 49.50
C PRO A 25 -13.19 8.41 48.40
N TRP A 26 -12.76 9.61 48.23
CA TRP A 26 -11.80 10.10 47.15
C TRP A 26 -10.56 9.21 46.95
N LYS A 27 -10.12 8.48 47.98
CA LYS A 27 -8.99 7.54 47.88
C LYS A 27 -9.25 6.33 46.99
N ASN A 28 -10.52 5.91 46.83
CA ASN A 28 -10.87 4.81 45.95
C ASN A 28 -11.04 5.25 44.50
N ILE A 29 -11.45 6.50 44.26
CA ILE A 29 -11.54 7.09 42.89
C ILE A 29 -10.15 7.29 42.30
N LEU A 30 -9.15 7.74 43.10
CA LEU A 30 -7.76 7.85 42.66
C LEU A 30 -7.10 6.47 42.42
N ARG A 31 -7.47 5.44 43.19
CA ARG A 31 -7.00 4.06 42.94
C ARG A 31 -7.62 3.45 41.68
N ILE A 32 -8.91 3.62 41.46
CA ILE A 32 -9.59 3.15 40.25
C ILE A 32 -9.11 3.95 39.03
N GLY A 33 -8.95 5.26 39.15
CA GLY A 33 -8.34 6.09 38.12
C GLY A 33 -6.92 5.67 37.76
N GLY A 34 -6.10 5.36 38.75
CA GLY A 34 -4.72 4.87 38.53
C GLY A 34 -4.69 3.47 37.90
N ILE A 35 -5.63 2.58 38.25
CA ILE A 35 -5.74 1.24 37.66
C ILE A 35 -6.26 1.32 36.21
N VAL A 36 -7.24 2.18 35.94
CA VAL A 36 -7.77 2.43 34.59
C VAL A 36 -6.72 3.10 33.71
N TRP A 37 -5.95 4.05 34.25
CA TRP A 37 -4.80 4.65 33.56
C TRP A 37 -3.67 3.64 33.31
N GLY A 38 -3.36 2.81 34.27
CA GLY A 38 -2.39 1.72 34.14
C GLY A 38 -2.85 0.64 33.13
N LEU A 39 -4.13 0.28 33.10
CA LEU A 39 -4.72 -0.60 32.10
C LEU A 39 -4.77 0.03 30.70
N MET A 40 -5.09 1.31 30.56
CA MET A 40 -4.97 2.04 29.29
C MET A 40 -3.52 2.11 28.79
N PHE A 41 -2.55 2.28 29.70
CA PHE A 41 -1.12 2.25 29.33
C PHE A 41 -0.63 0.85 28.94
N LEU A 42 -1.16 -0.22 29.57
CA LEU A 42 -0.87 -1.60 29.21
C LEU A 42 -1.57 -2.06 27.91
N LEU A 43 -2.74 -1.51 27.61
CA LEU A 43 -3.44 -1.78 26.34
C LEU A 43 -2.86 -0.99 25.15
N SER A 44 -2.13 0.10 25.39
CA SER A 44 -1.47 0.87 24.34
C SER A 44 -0.18 0.21 23.79
N THR A 45 0.28 -0.89 24.39
CA THR A 45 1.41 -1.67 23.88
C THR A 45 1.03 -2.79 22.91
N LEU A 46 -0.26 -2.99 22.67
CA LEU A 46 -0.78 -3.99 21.74
C LEU A 46 -1.23 -3.30 20.45
N HIS A 47 -0.45 -3.46 19.39
CA HIS A 47 -0.70 -3.04 18.01
C HIS A 47 -0.62 -1.52 17.76
N GLY A 48 0.60 -0.98 17.77
CA GLY A 48 0.87 0.30 17.11
C GLY A 48 0.47 0.20 15.64
N GLN A 49 -0.54 0.95 15.22
CA GLN A 49 -0.83 1.12 13.80
C GLN A 49 0.41 1.76 13.17
N PHE A 50 1.13 0.99 12.38
CA PHE A 50 2.46 1.27 11.85
C PHE A 50 2.61 2.64 11.18
N TYR A 51 1.51 3.16 10.61
CA TYR A 51 1.48 4.45 9.90
C TYR A 51 0.74 5.56 10.65
N PHE A 52 0.13 5.28 11.78
CA PHE A 52 -0.61 6.27 12.54
C PHE A 52 0.33 7.31 13.15
N GLY A 53 0.07 8.58 12.90
CA GLY A 53 0.85 9.70 13.46
C GLY A 53 2.17 10.00 12.73
N ARG A 54 2.53 9.29 11.64
CA ARG A 54 3.67 9.65 10.81
C ARG A 54 3.41 10.92 10.01
N ASN A 55 4.46 11.73 9.84
CA ASN A 55 4.39 12.96 9.07
C ASN A 55 4.40 12.67 7.56
N LYS A 56 3.58 13.38 6.82
CA LYS A 56 3.71 13.51 5.37
C LYS A 56 4.73 14.60 5.07
N ILE A 57 5.64 14.34 4.13
CA ILE A 57 6.73 15.26 3.78
C ILE A 57 6.64 15.56 2.29
N GLN A 58 6.70 16.84 1.96
CA GLN A 58 6.85 17.30 0.59
C GLN A 58 8.35 17.41 0.32
N TYR A 59 8.94 16.38 -0.28
CA TYR A 59 10.35 16.35 -0.67
C TYR A 59 10.56 17.15 -1.95
N GLU A 60 9.64 17.00 -2.92
CA GLU A 60 9.71 17.66 -4.22
C GLU A 60 8.50 18.57 -4.47
N GLN A 61 8.68 19.55 -5.36
CA GLN A 61 7.63 20.41 -5.89
C GLN A 61 7.43 20.04 -7.35
N PHE A 62 6.17 19.87 -7.75
CA PHE A 62 5.84 19.42 -9.11
C PHE A 62 5.26 20.56 -9.94
N ASP A 63 5.75 20.74 -11.15
CA ASP A 63 5.19 21.65 -12.15
C ASP A 63 4.04 20.96 -12.90
N TRP A 64 2.89 20.89 -12.24
CA TRP A 64 1.75 20.15 -12.72
C TRP A 64 1.25 20.63 -14.08
N GLN A 65 1.01 19.67 -14.97
CA GLN A 65 0.37 19.82 -16.27
C GLN A 65 -0.96 19.08 -16.25
N VAL A 66 -1.86 19.44 -17.18
CA VAL A 66 -3.15 18.78 -17.36
C VAL A 66 -3.31 18.35 -18.80
N LEU A 67 -3.45 17.07 -19.02
CA LEU A 67 -3.81 16.45 -20.28
C LEU A 67 -5.32 16.18 -20.26
N THR A 68 -6.05 16.57 -21.31
CA THR A 68 -7.51 16.38 -21.35
C THR A 68 -7.88 15.44 -22.48
N THR A 69 -8.65 14.41 -22.16
CA THR A 69 -9.25 13.45 -23.08
C THR A 69 -10.78 13.58 -23.08
N PRO A 70 -11.54 12.83 -23.89
CA PRO A 70 -13.01 12.85 -23.84
C PRO A 70 -13.58 12.62 -22.44
N HIS A 71 -13.07 11.64 -21.69
CA HIS A 71 -13.63 11.23 -20.40
C HIS A 71 -12.74 11.53 -19.19
N PHE A 72 -11.51 12.03 -19.39
CA PHE A 72 -10.54 12.22 -18.31
C PHE A 72 -9.86 13.58 -18.34
N GLN A 73 -9.34 13.98 -17.16
CA GLN A 73 -8.36 15.03 -16.95
C GLN A 73 -7.19 14.44 -16.17
N LEU A 74 -6.03 14.27 -16.84
CA LEU A 74 -4.83 13.70 -16.23
C LEU A 74 -3.93 14.81 -15.72
N PHE A 75 -3.63 14.77 -14.43
CA PHE A 75 -2.69 15.67 -13.76
C PHE A 75 -1.36 14.94 -13.62
N TYR A 76 -0.31 15.53 -14.17
CA TYR A 76 1.02 14.94 -14.24
C TYR A 76 2.09 16.04 -14.26
N TYR A 77 3.35 15.71 -14.14
CA TYR A 77 4.48 16.64 -14.26
C TYR A 77 5.44 16.21 -15.40
N PRO A 78 6.24 17.13 -15.99
CA PRO A 78 6.88 16.91 -17.31
C PRO A 78 7.73 15.65 -17.44
N VAL A 79 8.40 15.18 -16.38
CA VAL A 79 9.26 14.00 -16.44
C VAL A 79 8.48 12.71 -16.74
N GLU A 80 7.16 12.69 -16.46
CA GLU A 80 6.28 11.53 -16.65
C GLU A 80 5.30 11.70 -17.84
N GLU A 81 5.56 12.61 -18.77
CA GLU A 81 4.64 12.88 -19.89
C GLU A 81 4.32 11.62 -20.70
N SER A 82 5.33 10.77 -20.97
CA SER A 82 5.12 9.50 -21.68
C SER A 82 4.20 8.55 -20.93
N LEU A 83 4.35 8.47 -19.61
CA LEU A 83 3.50 7.69 -18.73
C LEU A 83 2.06 8.23 -18.73
N ALA A 84 1.90 9.56 -18.63
CA ALA A 84 0.59 10.21 -18.65
C ALA A 84 -0.15 9.98 -19.99
N ARG A 85 0.56 9.96 -21.09
CA ARG A 85 -0.03 9.64 -22.42
C ARG A 85 -0.46 8.17 -22.52
N ALA A 86 0.34 7.25 -21.97
CA ALA A 86 -0.04 5.85 -21.88
C ALA A 86 -1.26 5.66 -20.96
N ALA A 87 -1.27 6.31 -19.80
CA ALA A 87 -2.39 6.30 -18.87
C ALA A 87 -3.68 6.83 -19.50
N ALA A 88 -3.59 7.89 -20.30
CA ALA A 88 -4.73 8.44 -21.04
C ALA A 88 -5.35 7.42 -22.00
N TYR A 89 -4.50 6.69 -22.73
CA TYR A 89 -4.95 5.63 -23.61
C TYR A 89 -5.65 4.49 -22.85
N TRP A 90 -5.01 3.97 -21.79
CA TRP A 90 -5.56 2.85 -21.02
C TRP A 90 -6.81 3.24 -20.21
N ALA A 91 -6.89 4.49 -19.77
CA ALA A 91 -8.09 4.98 -19.11
C ALA A 91 -9.28 5.03 -20.07
N GLU A 92 -9.09 5.52 -21.31
CA GLU A 92 -10.15 5.53 -22.33
C GLU A 92 -10.54 4.10 -22.75
N GLU A 93 -9.57 3.20 -22.92
CA GLU A 93 -9.83 1.79 -23.19
C GLU A 93 -10.65 1.14 -22.07
N ALA A 94 -10.26 1.36 -20.81
CA ALA A 94 -11.00 0.86 -19.67
C ALA A 94 -12.39 1.50 -19.54
N TYR A 95 -12.54 2.78 -19.92
CA TYR A 95 -13.83 3.47 -19.94
C TYR A 95 -14.80 2.78 -20.87
N ASP A 96 -14.41 2.51 -22.13
CA ASP A 96 -15.27 1.87 -23.14
C ASP A 96 -15.79 0.51 -22.67
N GLU A 97 -14.94 -0.29 -22.04
CA GLU A 97 -15.34 -1.59 -21.49
C GLU A 97 -16.22 -1.48 -20.25
N LEU A 98 -15.88 -0.58 -19.33
CA LEU A 98 -16.62 -0.42 -18.08
C LEU A 98 -17.98 0.26 -18.28
N GLU A 99 -18.08 1.19 -19.25
CA GLU A 99 -19.35 1.78 -19.63
C GLU A 99 -20.37 0.70 -20.05
N GLN A 100 -19.92 -0.27 -20.84
CA GLN A 100 -20.73 -1.41 -21.25
C GLN A 100 -21.05 -2.35 -20.08
N LYS A 101 -20.03 -2.74 -19.29
CA LYS A 101 -20.20 -3.64 -18.12
C LYS A 101 -21.17 -3.07 -17.11
N PHE A 102 -21.03 -1.79 -16.78
CA PHE A 102 -21.92 -1.11 -15.85
C PHE A 102 -23.24 -0.66 -16.48
N ASN A 103 -23.34 -0.63 -17.82
CA ASN A 103 -24.45 0.03 -18.53
C ASN A 103 -24.70 1.44 -17.96
N HIS A 104 -23.64 2.26 -17.92
CA HIS A 104 -23.67 3.56 -17.27
C HIS A 104 -22.60 4.50 -17.84
N THR A 105 -23.03 5.66 -18.33
CA THR A 105 -22.14 6.71 -18.83
C THR A 105 -21.83 7.71 -17.72
N LEU A 106 -20.56 8.06 -17.55
CA LEU A 106 -20.16 9.04 -16.53
C LEU A 106 -20.54 10.46 -16.97
N ALA A 107 -21.19 11.21 -16.08
CA ALA A 107 -21.66 12.57 -16.37
C ALA A 107 -20.55 13.63 -16.44
N ARG A 108 -19.36 13.32 -15.92
CA ARG A 108 -18.23 14.26 -15.83
C ARG A 108 -16.93 13.55 -16.13
N ARG A 109 -15.93 14.30 -16.64
CA ARG A 109 -14.58 13.81 -16.75
C ARG A 109 -14.01 13.44 -15.40
N VAL A 110 -13.33 12.32 -15.34
CA VAL A 110 -12.68 11.79 -14.13
C VAL A 110 -11.29 12.41 -14.01
N PRO A 111 -10.94 13.02 -12.88
CA PRO A 111 -9.58 13.49 -12.62
C PRO A 111 -8.68 12.30 -12.27
N LEU A 112 -7.61 12.11 -13.02
CA LEU A 112 -6.53 11.14 -12.74
C LEU A 112 -5.29 11.91 -12.31
N VAL A 113 -4.79 11.69 -11.10
CA VAL A 113 -3.53 12.29 -10.61
C VAL A 113 -2.47 11.21 -10.66
N ILE A 114 -1.46 11.42 -11.50
CA ILE A 114 -0.42 10.43 -11.78
C ILE A 114 0.86 10.83 -11.06
N TYR A 115 1.58 9.85 -10.56
CA TYR A 115 2.90 9.99 -9.98
C TYR A 115 3.86 8.98 -10.60
N SER A 116 5.05 9.42 -10.99
CA SER A 116 6.06 8.56 -11.64
C SER A 116 6.53 7.40 -10.76
N ASN A 117 6.40 7.54 -9.45
CA ASN A 117 6.84 6.53 -8.48
C ASN A 117 6.05 6.61 -7.18
N HIS A 118 6.23 5.63 -6.31
CA HIS A 118 5.51 5.53 -5.04
C HIS A 118 5.94 6.60 -4.01
N LEU A 119 7.19 7.06 -4.01
CA LEU A 119 7.64 8.12 -3.11
C LEU A 119 6.95 9.45 -3.41
N HIS A 120 6.81 9.81 -4.69
CA HIS A 120 6.04 10.99 -5.10
C HIS A 120 4.56 10.85 -4.74
N PHE A 121 3.99 9.64 -4.92
CA PHE A 121 2.62 9.35 -4.55
C PHE A 121 2.37 9.52 -3.04
N GLN A 122 3.31 9.17 -2.17
CA GLN A 122 3.20 9.39 -0.74
C GLN A 122 3.10 10.88 -0.36
N GLN A 123 3.51 11.80 -1.24
CA GLN A 123 3.44 13.24 -1.04
C GLN A 123 2.06 13.83 -1.36
N THR A 124 1.15 13.08 -2.01
CA THR A 124 -0.17 13.60 -2.39
C THR A 124 -0.94 14.18 -1.22
N ASN A 125 -1.52 15.36 -1.42
CA ASN A 125 -2.38 16.01 -0.43
C ASN A 125 -3.88 15.74 -0.63
N THR A 126 -4.23 14.86 -1.58
CA THR A 126 -5.62 14.45 -1.83
C THR A 126 -6.25 13.73 -0.63
N ILE A 127 -5.43 13.08 0.21
CA ILE A 127 -5.83 12.49 1.49
C ILE A 127 -4.90 12.98 2.60
N PRO A 128 -5.35 13.08 3.87
CA PRO A 128 -4.58 13.73 4.93
C PRO A 128 -3.47 12.88 5.56
N TYR A 129 -3.48 11.56 5.37
CA TYR A 129 -2.53 10.63 6.01
C TYR A 129 -1.45 10.14 5.07
N LEU A 130 -0.36 9.61 5.64
CA LEU A 130 0.72 8.98 4.88
C LEU A 130 0.22 7.67 4.25
N ILE A 131 0.55 7.45 2.98
CA ILE A 131 0.15 6.27 2.23
C ILE A 131 1.16 5.13 2.49
N PRO A 132 0.70 3.92 2.88
CA PRO A 132 1.55 2.73 2.99
C PRO A 132 2.16 2.29 1.65
N GLU A 133 3.34 1.65 1.69
CA GLU A 133 4.03 1.17 0.48
C GLU A 133 3.25 0.14 -0.34
N GLY A 134 2.33 -0.60 0.29
CA GLY A 134 1.52 -1.60 -0.39
C GLY A 134 0.30 -1.05 -1.14
N VAL A 135 0.05 0.28 -1.12
CA VAL A 135 -1.10 0.88 -1.80
C VAL A 135 -0.73 1.19 -3.24
N GLY A 136 -1.38 0.53 -4.20
CA GLY A 136 -1.14 0.67 -5.63
C GLY A 136 -1.88 1.84 -6.29
N GLY A 137 -2.85 2.44 -5.64
CA GLY A 137 -3.69 3.55 -6.10
C GLY A 137 -4.87 3.73 -5.18
N PHE A 138 -5.69 4.73 -5.40
CA PHE A 138 -6.98 4.87 -4.71
C PHE A 138 -7.94 5.82 -5.43
N PHE A 139 -9.21 5.53 -5.27
CA PHE A 139 -10.31 6.43 -5.64
C PHE A 139 -10.74 7.29 -4.45
N GLU A 140 -10.65 8.62 -4.61
CA GLU A 140 -11.12 9.59 -3.64
C GLU A 140 -12.49 10.13 -4.09
N PHE A 141 -13.53 9.80 -3.35
CA PHE A 141 -14.93 10.00 -3.75
C PHE A 141 -15.45 11.44 -3.62
N VAL A 142 -14.81 12.32 -2.84
CA VAL A 142 -15.29 13.69 -2.60
C VAL A 142 -15.23 14.51 -3.89
N LYS A 143 -14.08 14.46 -4.59
CA LYS A 143 -13.92 15.09 -5.92
C LYS A 143 -13.99 14.08 -7.07
N GLY A 144 -14.09 12.79 -6.75
CA GLY A 144 -14.08 11.72 -7.75
C GLY A 144 -12.71 11.54 -8.41
N ARG A 145 -11.63 11.79 -7.67
CA ARG A 145 -10.25 11.66 -8.15
C ARG A 145 -9.74 10.24 -8.05
N VAL A 146 -9.03 9.81 -9.05
CA VAL A 146 -8.21 8.60 -9.01
C VAL A 146 -6.74 9.02 -8.88
N VAL A 147 -6.02 8.47 -7.93
CA VAL A 147 -4.62 8.83 -7.67
C VAL A 147 -3.76 7.58 -7.80
N LEU A 148 -2.75 7.64 -8.66
CA LEU A 148 -2.04 6.48 -9.20
C LEU A 148 -0.53 6.67 -9.14
N PRO A 149 0.24 5.79 -8.50
CA PRO A 149 1.68 5.69 -8.68
C PRO A 149 2.03 4.72 -9.79
N ASN A 150 3.12 4.97 -10.50
CA ASN A 150 3.78 3.98 -11.33
C ASN A 150 4.76 3.15 -10.47
N ASN A 151 4.64 1.82 -10.52
CA ASN A 151 5.55 0.88 -9.86
C ASN A 151 6.68 0.38 -10.77
N GLY A 152 6.78 0.93 -11.99
CA GLY A 152 7.73 0.53 -13.03
C GLY A 152 7.15 -0.48 -14.04
N SER A 153 6.03 -1.14 -13.74
CA SER A 153 5.33 -2.06 -14.63
C SER A 153 4.21 -1.34 -15.37
N MET A 154 4.30 -1.25 -16.68
CA MET A 154 3.25 -0.68 -17.52
C MET A 154 1.98 -1.54 -17.49
N TYR A 155 2.14 -2.85 -17.38
CA TYR A 155 1.02 -3.78 -17.26
C TYR A 155 0.27 -3.61 -15.94
N ASP A 156 1.00 -3.59 -14.82
CA ASP A 156 0.36 -3.39 -13.51
C ASP A 156 -0.28 -2.00 -13.42
N PHE A 157 0.37 -0.98 -13.99
CA PHE A 157 -0.18 0.37 -14.02
C PHE A 157 -1.51 0.43 -14.80
N ARG A 158 -1.60 -0.25 -15.96
CA ARG A 158 -2.86 -0.42 -16.71
C ARG A 158 -3.95 -1.12 -15.87
N LYS A 159 -3.58 -2.20 -15.16
CA LYS A 159 -4.50 -2.92 -14.27
C LYS A 159 -5.02 -2.02 -13.14
N VAL A 160 -4.14 -1.26 -12.49
CA VAL A 160 -4.53 -0.34 -11.40
C VAL A 160 -5.44 0.76 -11.91
N ILE A 161 -5.17 1.37 -13.07
CA ILE A 161 -6.09 2.34 -13.70
C ILE A 161 -7.49 1.73 -13.82
N ARG A 162 -7.58 0.51 -14.35
CA ARG A 162 -8.86 -0.17 -14.53
C ARG A 162 -9.53 -0.50 -13.21
N HIS A 163 -8.76 -0.94 -12.20
CA HIS A 163 -9.25 -1.22 -10.84
C HIS A 163 -9.92 0.01 -10.22
N GLU A 164 -9.24 1.15 -10.23
CA GLU A 164 -9.76 2.39 -9.68
C GLU A 164 -10.97 2.92 -10.48
N LEU A 165 -10.98 2.72 -11.79
CA LEU A 165 -12.14 3.09 -12.61
C LEU A 165 -13.38 2.23 -12.33
N VAL A 166 -13.22 0.97 -11.93
CA VAL A 166 -14.35 0.15 -11.44
C VAL A 166 -15.02 0.84 -10.24
N HIS A 167 -14.23 1.35 -9.29
CA HIS A 167 -14.77 2.13 -8.16
C HIS A 167 -15.51 3.39 -8.63
N VAL A 168 -14.96 4.13 -9.59
CA VAL A 168 -15.58 5.34 -10.14
C VAL A 168 -16.94 5.02 -10.74
N PHE A 169 -17.02 4.03 -11.63
CA PHE A 169 -18.26 3.62 -12.29
C PHE A 169 -19.29 3.09 -11.30
N MET A 170 -18.87 2.26 -10.36
CA MET A 170 -19.73 1.72 -9.32
C MET A 170 -20.34 2.84 -8.47
N TYR A 171 -19.52 3.77 -7.98
CA TYR A 171 -19.96 4.92 -7.21
C TYR A 171 -20.92 5.81 -8.00
N ALA A 172 -20.59 6.13 -9.27
CA ALA A 172 -21.42 6.94 -10.13
C ALA A 172 -22.79 6.30 -10.41
N LYS A 173 -22.79 4.98 -10.67
CA LYS A 173 -24.03 4.23 -10.92
C LYS A 173 -24.95 4.18 -9.70
N ILE A 174 -24.42 3.87 -8.53
CA ILE A 174 -25.18 3.84 -7.29
C ILE A 174 -25.77 5.22 -6.99
N ASN A 175 -24.97 6.29 -7.12
CA ASN A 175 -25.44 7.66 -6.94
C ASN A 175 -26.57 8.02 -7.90
N ALA A 176 -26.40 7.71 -9.19
CA ALA A 176 -27.42 8.00 -10.19
C ALA A 176 -28.76 7.28 -9.88
N LYS A 177 -28.70 6.01 -9.47
CA LYS A 177 -29.89 5.23 -9.11
C LYS A 177 -30.55 5.74 -7.83
N THR A 178 -29.79 6.08 -6.81
CA THR A 178 -30.29 6.64 -5.55
C THR A 178 -30.96 7.99 -5.78
N GLN A 179 -30.37 8.86 -6.59
CA GLN A 179 -30.95 10.15 -6.96
C GLN A 179 -32.24 9.99 -7.80
N GLN A 180 -32.23 9.07 -8.77
CA GLN A 180 -33.40 8.77 -9.60
C GLN A 180 -34.56 8.26 -8.75
N ALA A 181 -34.30 7.49 -7.72
CA ALA A 181 -35.29 6.98 -6.77
C ALA A 181 -35.80 8.04 -5.77
N GLY A 182 -35.19 9.26 -5.79
CA GLY A 182 -35.58 10.33 -4.87
C GLY A 182 -35.29 10.04 -3.40
N THR A 183 -34.40 9.10 -3.12
CA THR A 183 -34.02 8.74 -1.76
C THR A 183 -32.67 9.37 -1.37
N TRP A 184 -32.57 9.81 -0.12
CA TRP A 184 -31.33 10.31 0.47
C TRP A 184 -30.57 9.20 1.22
N ASN A 185 -31.06 7.97 1.21
CA ASN A 185 -30.48 6.83 1.89
C ASN A 185 -29.35 6.22 1.04
N TYR A 186 -28.28 7.00 0.84
CA TYR A 186 -27.10 6.50 0.15
C TYR A 186 -26.39 5.47 1.04
N ARG A 187 -26.28 4.24 0.54
CA ARG A 187 -25.54 3.15 1.18
C ARG A 187 -24.40 2.70 0.29
N HIS A 188 -23.28 2.37 0.91
CA HIS A 188 -22.18 1.72 0.21
C HIS A 188 -22.36 0.20 0.27
N PRO A 189 -22.07 -0.51 -0.83
CA PRO A 189 -21.87 -1.95 -0.76
C PRO A 189 -20.75 -2.28 0.25
N PRO A 190 -20.74 -3.49 0.83
CA PRO A 190 -19.66 -3.88 1.74
C PRO A 190 -18.30 -3.89 1.04
N LEU A 191 -17.24 -3.64 1.81
CA LEU A 191 -15.87 -3.50 1.29
C LEU A 191 -15.43 -4.71 0.46
N TRP A 192 -15.76 -5.94 0.91
CA TRP A 192 -15.43 -7.15 0.17
C TRP A 192 -16.03 -7.20 -1.24
N PHE A 193 -17.23 -6.59 -1.41
CA PHE A 193 -17.86 -6.51 -2.73
C PHE A 193 -17.22 -5.42 -3.59
N THR A 194 -16.95 -4.25 -3.02
CA THR A 194 -16.37 -3.12 -3.76
C THR A 194 -14.97 -3.47 -4.25
N GLU A 195 -14.12 -4.01 -3.38
CA GLU A 195 -12.76 -4.40 -3.71
C GLU A 195 -12.73 -5.68 -4.57
N GLY A 196 -13.56 -6.66 -4.22
CA GLY A 196 -13.67 -7.89 -5.01
C GLY A 196 -14.13 -7.63 -6.44
N LEU A 197 -15.04 -6.67 -6.65
CA LEU A 197 -15.50 -6.29 -8.00
C LEU A 197 -14.40 -5.57 -8.77
N ALA A 198 -13.65 -4.70 -8.10
CA ALA A 198 -12.53 -4.01 -8.71
C ALA A 198 -11.42 -5.01 -9.12
N GLU A 199 -11.09 -5.99 -8.28
CA GLU A 199 -10.18 -7.08 -8.63
C GLU A 199 -10.71 -7.93 -9.79
N TRP A 200 -11.96 -8.39 -9.71
CA TRP A 200 -12.55 -9.28 -10.71
C TRP A 200 -12.69 -8.62 -12.08
N TRP A 201 -13.14 -7.37 -12.16
CA TRP A 201 -13.36 -6.67 -13.43
C TRP A 201 -12.12 -5.95 -13.97
N SER A 202 -11.02 -5.88 -13.21
CA SER A 202 -9.73 -5.36 -13.68
C SER A 202 -8.74 -6.48 -14.07
N THR A 203 -8.57 -7.45 -13.20
CA THR A 203 -7.53 -8.51 -13.33
C THR A 203 -8.10 -9.83 -13.83
N GLY A 204 -9.39 -10.13 -13.56
CA GLY A 204 -9.95 -11.46 -13.73
C GLY A 204 -9.48 -12.41 -12.63
N TRP A 205 -9.34 -13.71 -12.96
CA TRP A 205 -8.81 -14.72 -12.03
C TRP A 205 -7.34 -15.01 -12.35
N ASP A 206 -6.47 -14.81 -11.40
CA ASP A 206 -5.03 -15.00 -11.56
C ASP A 206 -4.44 -16.04 -10.59
N THR A 207 -3.18 -16.39 -10.79
CA THR A 207 -2.47 -17.39 -10.00
C THR A 207 -2.22 -16.95 -8.56
N GLU A 208 -2.19 -15.64 -8.27
CA GLU A 208 -2.09 -15.10 -6.92
C GLU A 208 -3.41 -15.28 -6.14
N ALA A 209 -4.54 -14.98 -6.77
CA ALA A 209 -5.86 -15.22 -6.18
C ALA A 209 -6.06 -16.72 -5.89
N GLU A 210 -5.66 -17.58 -6.83
CA GLU A 210 -5.70 -19.03 -6.67
C GLU A 210 -4.86 -19.49 -5.47
N MET A 211 -3.61 -19.00 -5.35
CA MET A 211 -2.71 -19.32 -4.23
C MET A 211 -3.30 -18.93 -2.88
N VAL A 212 -3.80 -17.68 -2.77
CA VAL A 212 -4.35 -17.15 -1.53
C VAL A 212 -5.61 -17.89 -1.09
N ILE A 213 -6.53 -18.17 -2.02
CA ILE A 213 -7.78 -18.88 -1.70
C ILE A 213 -7.51 -20.34 -1.31
N ARG A 214 -6.57 -21.03 -1.96
CA ARG A 214 -6.17 -22.37 -1.58
C ARG A 214 -5.56 -22.42 -0.18
N ASP A 215 -4.70 -21.49 0.14
CA ASP A 215 -4.11 -21.39 1.48
C ASP A 215 -5.17 -21.11 2.55
N ALA A 216 -6.06 -20.15 2.29
CA ALA A 216 -7.16 -19.83 3.20
C ALA A 216 -8.11 -21.01 3.44
N LEU A 217 -8.34 -21.84 2.42
CA LEU A 217 -9.10 -23.10 2.56
C LEU A 217 -8.41 -24.14 3.44
N LEU A 218 -7.09 -24.30 3.26
CA LEU A 218 -6.30 -25.31 3.97
C LEU A 218 -6.16 -25.01 5.46
N HIS A 219 -6.06 -23.72 5.81
CA HIS A 219 -5.80 -23.27 7.16
C HIS A 219 -7.04 -22.68 7.86
N ASP A 220 -8.22 -22.84 7.24
CA ASP A 220 -9.54 -22.38 7.75
C ASP A 220 -9.58 -20.85 8.01
N HIS A 221 -8.90 -20.09 7.17
CA HIS A 221 -8.87 -18.62 7.22
C HIS A 221 -10.01 -17.96 6.44
N LEU A 222 -10.77 -18.71 5.64
CA LEU A 222 -11.89 -18.15 4.89
C LEU A 222 -12.92 -17.52 5.83
N LEU A 223 -13.09 -16.22 5.67
CA LEU A 223 -14.06 -15.45 6.44
C LEU A 223 -15.50 -15.81 6.01
N PRO A 224 -16.46 -15.86 6.94
CA PRO A 224 -17.85 -15.88 6.56
C PRO A 224 -18.20 -14.60 5.79
N LEU A 225 -18.87 -14.71 4.63
CA LEU A 225 -19.23 -13.55 3.80
C LEU A 225 -19.88 -12.41 4.59
N GLY A 226 -20.79 -12.71 5.52
CA GLY A 226 -21.41 -11.69 6.38
C GLY A 226 -20.48 -11.05 7.41
N SER A 227 -19.34 -11.65 7.70
CA SER A 227 -18.33 -11.15 8.66
C SER A 227 -17.16 -10.44 7.99
N MET A 228 -17.01 -10.53 6.68
CA MET A 228 -15.92 -9.90 5.94
C MET A 228 -15.82 -8.38 6.14
N SER A 229 -16.94 -7.71 6.35
CA SER A 229 -16.97 -6.26 6.62
C SER A 229 -16.48 -5.88 8.02
N LEU A 230 -16.45 -6.82 8.95
CA LEU A 230 -16.06 -6.62 10.36
C LEU A 230 -14.58 -6.95 10.61
N ALA A 231 -13.98 -7.76 9.77
CA ALA A 231 -12.57 -8.09 9.87
C ALA A 231 -11.74 -6.91 9.35
N GLY A 232 -10.71 -6.50 10.09
CA GLY A 232 -9.64 -5.63 9.58
C GLY A 232 -8.83 -6.39 8.53
N ALA A 233 -9.55 -6.86 7.53
CA ALA A 233 -9.18 -7.87 6.59
C ALA A 233 -8.32 -7.23 5.51
N GLY A 234 -7.02 -7.36 5.61
CA GLY A 234 -6.09 -7.00 4.58
C GLY A 234 -6.37 -7.67 3.23
N PHE A 235 -5.35 -8.06 2.55
CA PHE A 235 -5.37 -8.61 1.19
C PHE A 235 -6.33 -9.82 0.97
N LEU A 236 -6.56 -10.64 2.00
CA LEU A 236 -7.49 -11.77 1.92
C LEU A 236 -8.93 -11.36 1.56
N LEU A 237 -9.41 -10.23 2.10
CA LEU A 237 -10.74 -9.71 1.78
C LEU A 237 -10.91 -9.43 0.28
N TYR A 238 -9.88 -8.87 -0.36
CA TYR A 238 -9.88 -8.59 -1.80
C TYR A 238 -10.02 -9.90 -2.60
N LYS A 239 -9.20 -10.91 -2.27
CA LYS A 239 -9.18 -12.19 -2.98
C LYS A 239 -10.41 -13.06 -2.70
N GLU A 240 -10.97 -13.02 -1.49
CA GLU A 240 -12.24 -13.67 -1.20
C GLU A 240 -13.41 -12.99 -1.94
N GLY A 241 -13.46 -11.65 -1.94
CA GLY A 241 -14.44 -10.90 -2.72
C GLY A 241 -14.36 -11.20 -4.21
N GLN A 242 -13.13 -11.20 -4.77
CA GLN A 242 -12.85 -11.57 -6.16
C GLN A 242 -13.34 -13.00 -6.48
N SER A 243 -13.05 -13.96 -5.61
CA SER A 243 -13.47 -15.36 -5.76
C SER A 243 -15.00 -15.51 -5.73
N PHE A 244 -15.67 -14.80 -4.80
CA PHE A 244 -17.11 -14.86 -4.72
C PHE A 244 -17.80 -14.20 -5.92
N LEU A 245 -17.24 -13.09 -6.43
CA LEU A 245 -17.79 -12.42 -7.62
C LEU A 245 -17.51 -13.21 -8.90
N HIS A 246 -16.37 -13.89 -9.00
CA HIS A 246 -16.13 -14.87 -10.05
C HIS A 246 -17.20 -15.98 -10.04
N TYR A 247 -17.50 -16.54 -8.87
CA TYR A 247 -18.58 -17.51 -8.72
C TYR A 247 -19.95 -16.94 -9.13
N LEU A 248 -20.29 -15.73 -8.66
CA LEU A 248 -21.57 -15.09 -9.00
C LEU A 248 -21.71 -14.85 -10.50
N GLU A 249 -20.67 -14.36 -11.15
CA GLU A 249 -20.68 -14.11 -12.59
C GLU A 249 -20.78 -15.41 -13.39
N THR A 250 -20.07 -16.45 -12.97
CA THR A 250 -20.08 -17.76 -13.64
C THR A 250 -21.45 -18.45 -13.55
N GLU A 251 -22.08 -18.42 -12.38
CA GLU A 251 -23.33 -19.14 -12.12
C GLU A 251 -24.59 -18.34 -12.48
N TYR A 252 -24.53 -17.02 -12.36
CA TYR A 252 -25.72 -16.17 -12.51
C TYR A 252 -25.57 -15.11 -13.60
N GLY A 253 -24.38 -14.90 -14.15
CA GLY A 253 -24.08 -13.90 -15.16
C GLY A 253 -23.73 -12.51 -14.62
N ALA A 254 -22.95 -11.73 -15.41
CA ALA A 254 -22.52 -10.37 -15.07
C ALA A 254 -23.70 -9.40 -14.88
N ASP A 255 -24.81 -9.63 -15.57
CA ASP A 255 -26.02 -8.81 -15.45
C ASP A 255 -26.61 -8.82 -14.05
N ARG A 256 -26.45 -9.93 -13.31
CA ARG A 256 -26.93 -10.00 -11.92
C ARG A 256 -26.10 -9.15 -10.98
N ILE A 257 -24.78 -9.10 -11.18
CA ILE A 257 -23.89 -8.20 -10.42
C ILE A 257 -24.31 -6.75 -10.65
N ARG A 258 -24.55 -6.37 -11.91
CA ARG A 258 -25.04 -5.04 -12.26
C ARG A 258 -26.41 -4.74 -11.64
N GLN A 259 -27.34 -5.68 -11.67
CA GLN A 259 -28.67 -5.54 -11.10
C GLN A 259 -28.61 -5.30 -9.59
N VAL A 260 -27.72 -5.97 -8.86
CA VAL A 260 -27.51 -5.70 -7.42
C VAL A 260 -27.15 -4.24 -7.18
N LEU A 261 -26.25 -3.67 -7.98
CA LEU A 261 -25.87 -2.24 -7.88
C LEU A 261 -27.03 -1.29 -8.23
N GLU A 262 -27.92 -1.70 -9.11
CA GLU A 262 -29.08 -0.92 -9.53
C GLU A 262 -30.21 -0.91 -8.49
N GLU A 263 -30.35 -1.99 -7.74
CA GLU A 263 -31.50 -2.22 -6.86
C GLU A 263 -31.16 -2.15 -5.36
N PHE A 264 -29.86 -2.13 -5.00
CA PHE A 264 -29.40 -2.20 -3.62
C PHE A 264 -30.05 -1.18 -2.69
N TYR A 265 -30.35 0.03 -3.18
CA TYR A 265 -30.99 1.07 -2.37
C TYR A 265 -32.41 0.70 -1.89
N GLN A 266 -33.03 -0.32 -2.45
CA GLN A 266 -34.39 -0.77 -2.13
C GLN A 266 -34.45 -1.72 -0.93
N TYR A 267 -33.27 -2.28 -0.53
CA TYR A 267 -33.19 -3.32 0.51
C TYR A 267 -32.51 -2.78 1.77
N ASP A 268 -32.82 -3.37 2.91
CA ASP A 268 -32.21 -2.96 4.17
C ASP A 268 -30.77 -3.43 4.31
N THR A 269 -30.45 -4.58 3.72
CA THR A 269 -29.10 -5.16 3.74
C THR A 269 -28.64 -5.53 2.33
N PHE A 270 -27.30 -5.62 2.16
CA PHE A 270 -26.72 -6.04 0.89
C PHE A 270 -27.02 -7.52 0.60
N GLU A 271 -27.10 -8.33 1.66
CA GLU A 271 -27.48 -9.74 1.60
C GLU A 271 -28.89 -9.95 1.05
N GLU A 272 -29.82 -9.09 1.43
CA GLU A 272 -31.19 -9.12 0.90
C GLU A 272 -31.21 -8.74 -0.57
N ALA A 273 -30.45 -7.73 -0.98
CA ALA A 273 -30.34 -7.35 -2.38
C ALA A 273 -29.78 -8.50 -3.25
N LEU A 274 -28.71 -9.15 -2.80
CA LEU A 274 -28.16 -10.32 -3.46
C LEU A 274 -29.16 -11.46 -3.56
N ALA A 275 -29.88 -11.75 -2.48
CA ALA A 275 -30.88 -12.82 -2.47
C ALA A 275 -32.07 -12.52 -3.41
N ALA A 276 -32.52 -11.28 -3.47
CA ALA A 276 -33.61 -10.88 -4.36
C ALA A 276 -33.22 -10.99 -5.83
N VAL A 277 -32.03 -10.49 -6.18
CA VAL A 277 -31.53 -10.48 -7.55
C VAL A 277 -31.20 -11.87 -8.07
N THR A 278 -30.61 -12.72 -7.24
CA THR A 278 -30.22 -14.09 -7.64
C THR A 278 -31.36 -15.10 -7.51
N GLY A 279 -32.40 -14.78 -6.74
CA GLY A 279 -33.46 -15.71 -6.38
C GLY A 279 -33.04 -16.78 -5.37
N VAL A 280 -31.87 -16.61 -4.74
CA VAL A 280 -31.25 -17.60 -3.85
C VAL A 280 -30.81 -16.92 -2.56
N SER A 281 -31.12 -17.53 -1.39
CA SER A 281 -30.73 -16.96 -0.11
C SER A 281 -29.20 -16.78 -0.01
N TYR A 282 -28.79 -15.70 0.62
CA TYR A 282 -27.36 -15.38 0.84
C TYR A 282 -26.58 -16.53 1.50
N ARG A 283 -27.21 -17.22 2.47
CA ARG A 283 -26.63 -18.40 3.10
C ARG A 283 -26.38 -19.54 2.12
N LYS A 284 -27.27 -19.74 1.15
CA LYS A 284 -27.10 -20.75 0.12
C LYS A 284 -26.00 -20.36 -0.86
N LEU A 285 -25.96 -19.09 -1.29
CA LEU A 285 -24.86 -18.57 -2.15
C LEU A 285 -23.50 -18.79 -1.50
N ALA A 286 -23.35 -18.40 -0.22
CA ALA A 286 -22.11 -18.60 0.52
C ALA A 286 -21.69 -20.08 0.65
N ARG A 287 -22.66 -20.96 0.87
CA ARG A 287 -22.41 -22.41 0.97
C ARG A 287 -22.00 -23.01 -0.37
N ASP A 288 -22.70 -22.65 -1.44
CA ASP A 288 -22.46 -23.18 -2.78
C ASP A 288 -21.11 -22.70 -3.33
N TRP A 289 -20.76 -21.42 -3.13
CA TRP A 289 -19.43 -20.89 -3.43
C TRP A 289 -18.33 -21.67 -2.67
N ARG A 290 -18.47 -21.83 -1.34
CA ARG A 290 -17.48 -22.58 -0.55
C ARG A 290 -17.35 -24.04 -1.01
N PHE A 291 -18.43 -24.64 -1.46
CA PHE A 291 -18.40 -26.00 -1.98
C PHE A 291 -17.59 -26.07 -3.29
N ILE A 292 -17.83 -25.14 -4.22
CA ILE A 292 -17.14 -25.10 -5.51
C ILE A 292 -15.62 -24.90 -5.33
N ILE A 293 -15.22 -23.93 -4.51
CA ILE A 293 -13.78 -23.71 -4.29
C ILE A 293 -13.11 -24.86 -3.55
N LYS A 294 -13.81 -25.53 -2.63
CA LYS A 294 -13.33 -26.76 -1.97
C LYS A 294 -13.14 -27.90 -2.96
N GLN A 295 -14.07 -28.09 -3.88
CA GLN A 295 -13.97 -29.12 -4.91
C GLN A 295 -12.75 -28.86 -5.81
N ALA A 296 -12.58 -27.63 -6.32
CA ALA A 296 -11.44 -27.23 -7.14
C ALA A 296 -10.09 -27.43 -6.41
N ALA A 297 -10.04 -27.00 -5.13
CA ALA A 297 -8.84 -27.19 -4.30
C ALA A 297 -8.53 -28.67 -4.05
N ALA A 298 -9.54 -29.53 -3.82
CA ALA A 298 -9.34 -30.96 -3.60
C ALA A 298 -8.76 -31.66 -4.84
N GLU A 299 -9.22 -31.31 -6.05
CA GLU A 299 -8.71 -31.87 -7.30
C GLU A 299 -7.22 -31.55 -7.50
N THR A 300 -6.81 -30.33 -7.15
CA THR A 300 -5.41 -29.91 -7.24
C THR A 300 -4.56 -30.48 -6.11
N LEU A 301 -5.07 -30.55 -4.87
CA LEU A 301 -4.36 -31.12 -3.73
C LEU A 301 -4.05 -32.62 -3.93
N ALA A 302 -4.89 -33.36 -4.65
CA ALA A 302 -4.63 -34.76 -5.00
C ALA A 302 -3.37 -34.93 -5.88
N ARG A 303 -2.90 -33.89 -6.55
CA ARG A 303 -1.76 -33.88 -7.48
C ARG A 303 -0.56 -33.08 -6.97
N GLN A 304 -0.73 -32.31 -5.94
CA GLN A 304 0.27 -31.36 -5.40
C GLN A 304 0.63 -31.70 -3.96
N SER A 305 1.77 -31.19 -3.51
CA SER A 305 2.29 -31.45 -2.18
C SER A 305 2.10 -30.22 -1.27
N LEU A 306 1.98 -30.46 0.04
CA LEU A 306 2.06 -29.39 1.04
C LEU A 306 3.54 -29.10 1.37
N PRO A 307 3.91 -27.85 1.66
CA PRO A 307 5.29 -27.49 1.97
C PRO A 307 5.91 -28.34 3.07
N GLY A 308 5.20 -28.53 4.18
CA GLY A 308 5.69 -29.30 5.34
C GLY A 308 5.85 -30.80 5.14
N GLY A 309 5.33 -31.37 4.03
CA GLY A 309 5.40 -32.81 3.76
C GLY A 309 6.74 -33.27 3.23
N LYS A 310 7.47 -32.44 2.49
CA LYS A 310 8.72 -32.78 1.81
C LYS A 310 9.89 -31.83 2.09
N ALA A 311 9.63 -30.68 2.73
CA ALA A 311 10.63 -29.70 3.08
C ALA A 311 10.65 -29.43 4.60
N ARG A 312 11.82 -29.24 5.16
CA ARG A 312 11.98 -28.95 6.58
C ARG A 312 11.77 -27.44 6.83
N PRO A 313 10.80 -27.03 7.67
CA PRO A 313 10.61 -25.63 8.01
C PRO A 313 11.80 -25.10 8.79
N LEU A 314 12.27 -23.92 8.42
CA LEU A 314 13.31 -23.17 9.15
C LEU A 314 12.69 -22.08 10.02
N THR A 315 11.65 -21.42 9.57
CA THR A 315 10.97 -20.34 10.27
C THR A 315 9.51 -20.68 10.53
N ARG A 316 8.89 -20.02 11.52
CA ARG A 316 7.49 -20.25 11.91
C ARG A 316 6.77 -18.99 12.41
N LEU A 317 7.53 -17.99 12.90
CA LEU A 317 6.97 -16.79 13.51
C LEU A 317 7.04 -15.61 12.56
N GLY A 318 5.92 -14.91 12.37
CA GLY A 318 5.80 -13.79 11.46
C GLY A 318 5.99 -14.22 9.99
N ALA A 319 6.03 -13.27 9.09
CA ALA A 319 6.39 -13.54 7.70
C ALA A 319 7.91 -13.39 7.51
N ASN A 320 8.51 -14.27 6.68
CA ASN A 320 9.96 -14.38 6.50
C ASN A 320 10.29 -14.50 5.02
N VAL A 321 11.13 -13.60 4.49
CA VAL A 321 11.42 -13.50 3.05
C VAL A 321 12.88 -13.10 2.76
N GLY A 322 13.26 -13.11 1.48
CA GLY A 322 14.53 -12.60 0.97
C GLY A 322 15.76 -13.29 1.58
N PRO A 323 15.85 -14.63 1.58
CA PRO A 323 16.95 -15.32 2.23
C PRO A 323 18.28 -15.14 1.50
N ALA A 324 19.36 -15.03 2.29
CA ALA A 324 20.75 -15.08 1.83
C ALA A 324 21.55 -16.03 2.70
N ILE A 325 22.66 -16.56 2.17
CA ILE A 325 23.56 -17.46 2.93
C ILE A 325 24.81 -16.70 3.36
N TYR A 326 25.11 -16.83 4.63
CA TYR A 326 26.37 -16.38 5.24
C TYR A 326 27.13 -17.58 5.79
N ARG A 327 28.44 -17.63 5.54
CA ARG A 327 29.35 -18.59 6.19
C ARG A 327 30.23 -17.87 7.17
N ASP A 328 30.20 -18.32 8.45
CA ASP A 328 31.06 -17.75 9.47
C ASP A 328 32.52 -18.21 9.30
N ALA A 329 33.41 -17.65 10.10
CA ALA A 329 34.85 -18.01 10.09
C ALA A 329 35.13 -19.50 10.35
N ALA A 330 34.22 -20.23 10.99
CA ALA A 330 34.29 -21.67 11.19
C ALA A 330 33.70 -22.46 10.00
N GLY A 331 33.27 -21.78 8.92
CA GLY A 331 32.65 -22.40 7.76
C GLY A 331 31.19 -22.83 7.95
N LYS A 332 30.57 -22.53 9.10
CA LYS A 332 29.19 -22.87 9.41
C LYS A 332 28.23 -21.97 8.62
N ALA A 333 27.27 -22.59 7.95
CA ALA A 333 26.28 -21.86 7.16
C ALA A 333 25.13 -21.35 8.01
N HIS A 334 24.81 -20.07 7.81
CA HIS A 334 23.70 -19.37 8.39
C HIS A 334 22.79 -18.80 7.29
N VAL A 335 21.48 -18.78 7.55
CA VAL A 335 20.51 -18.05 6.74
C VAL A 335 20.34 -16.66 7.34
N ILE A 336 20.45 -15.63 6.50
CA ILE A 336 20.08 -14.25 6.81
C ILE A 336 18.77 -13.96 6.10
N TYR A 337 17.78 -13.34 6.74
CA TYR A 337 16.47 -13.10 6.15
C TYR A 337 15.75 -11.94 6.79
N LEU A 338 14.79 -11.36 6.06
CA LEU A 338 13.84 -10.35 6.53
C LEU A 338 12.70 -11.02 7.29
N SER A 339 12.29 -10.46 8.43
CA SER A 339 11.16 -10.96 9.21
C SER A 339 10.32 -9.84 9.81
N SER A 340 8.99 -9.99 9.75
CA SER A 340 8.02 -9.06 10.31
C SER A 340 7.47 -9.47 11.69
N ARG A 341 8.08 -10.43 12.36
CA ARG A 341 7.56 -11.07 13.59
C ARG A 341 7.29 -10.12 14.76
N ASP A 342 7.98 -8.98 14.82
CA ASP A 342 7.86 -7.98 15.89
C ASP A 342 6.96 -6.80 15.49
N GLY A 343 6.18 -6.94 14.41
CA GLY A 343 5.40 -5.84 13.84
C GLY A 343 6.22 -4.80 13.08
N TYR A 344 7.53 -5.01 12.96
CA TYR A 344 8.49 -4.23 12.18
C TYR A 344 9.32 -5.18 11.35
N THR A 345 9.76 -4.74 10.17
CA THR A 345 10.70 -5.51 9.37
C THR A 345 12.10 -5.39 9.96
N ASN A 346 12.68 -6.52 10.30
CA ASN A 346 14.04 -6.64 10.83
C ASN A 346 14.82 -7.70 10.03
N ILE A 347 16.16 -7.67 10.14
CA ILE A 347 17.01 -8.71 9.57
C ILE A 347 17.44 -9.66 10.69
N TYR A 348 17.21 -10.96 10.47
CA TYR A 348 17.57 -12.05 11.38
C TYR A 348 18.59 -12.97 10.74
N ARG A 349 19.35 -13.68 11.59
CA ARG A 349 20.16 -14.82 11.16
C ARG A 349 19.79 -16.08 11.96
N GLN A 350 19.95 -17.23 11.30
CA GLN A 350 19.74 -18.55 11.91
C GLN A 350 20.69 -19.57 11.30
N ALA A 351 21.28 -20.45 12.12
CA ALA A 351 22.07 -21.55 11.59
C ALA A 351 21.17 -22.57 10.87
N LEU A 352 21.58 -23.06 9.68
CA LEU A 352 20.80 -24.03 8.89
C LEU A 352 20.39 -25.30 9.66
N ARG A 353 21.13 -25.68 10.69
CA ARG A 353 20.89 -26.91 11.47
C ARG A 353 20.32 -26.67 12.88
N LYS A 354 20.20 -25.44 13.31
CA LYS A 354 19.70 -25.08 14.66
C LYS A 354 18.56 -24.09 14.51
N SER A 355 17.62 -24.12 15.47
CA SER A 355 16.47 -23.23 15.51
C SER A 355 16.70 -21.91 16.24
N GLU A 356 17.92 -21.64 16.73
CA GLU A 356 18.24 -20.37 17.40
C GLU A 356 18.31 -19.23 16.37
N GLU A 357 17.41 -18.30 16.50
CA GLU A 357 17.31 -17.10 15.69
C GLU A 357 17.93 -15.92 16.41
N GLN A 358 18.72 -15.14 15.70
CA GLN A 358 19.36 -13.94 16.23
C GLN A 358 18.98 -12.72 15.41
N LEU A 359 18.58 -11.66 16.10
CA LEU A 359 18.37 -10.35 15.49
C LEU A 359 19.73 -9.76 15.07
N VAL A 360 19.82 -9.36 13.79
CA VAL A 360 21.03 -8.76 13.19
C VAL A 360 20.85 -7.25 13.08
N ILE A 361 19.79 -6.79 12.42
CA ILE A 361 19.51 -5.37 12.18
C ILE A 361 18.05 -5.07 12.53
N ARG A 362 17.84 -3.98 13.26
CA ARG A 362 16.52 -3.42 13.56
C ARG A 362 16.16 -2.41 12.48
N GLY A 363 15.06 -2.64 11.76
CA GLY A 363 14.52 -1.72 10.76
C GLY A 363 13.34 -0.88 11.26
N GLU A 364 12.94 0.08 10.45
CA GLU A 364 11.67 0.82 10.50
C GLU A 364 11.42 1.67 11.75
N ARG A 365 12.48 2.02 12.49
CA ARG A 365 12.39 2.80 13.74
C ARG A 365 13.12 4.13 13.73
N SER A 366 13.82 4.43 12.65
CA SER A 366 14.61 5.67 12.50
C SER A 366 14.48 6.22 11.07
N PRO A 367 14.77 7.51 10.87
CA PRO A 367 14.62 8.14 9.55
C PRO A 367 15.57 7.59 8.48
N ASP A 368 16.68 7.06 8.89
CA ASP A 368 17.68 6.41 8.04
C ASP A 368 17.37 4.93 7.77
N MET A 369 16.32 4.39 8.42
CA MET A 369 15.85 3.01 8.31
C MET A 369 14.32 2.97 8.26
N GLU A 370 13.69 3.75 7.35
CA GLU A 370 12.24 3.91 7.28
C GLU A 370 11.51 2.65 6.83
N SER A 371 12.09 1.91 5.88
CA SER A 371 11.58 0.65 5.34
C SER A 371 12.71 -0.22 4.83
N LEU A 372 12.57 -1.53 4.99
CA LEU A 372 13.44 -2.55 4.40
C LEU A 372 12.81 -3.24 3.18
N HIS A 373 11.71 -2.70 2.66
CA HIS A 373 11.00 -3.20 1.47
C HIS A 373 10.72 -4.71 1.52
N PHE A 374 10.05 -5.14 2.56
CA PHE A 374 9.88 -6.54 2.99
C PHE A 374 9.56 -7.53 1.86
N LEU A 375 8.59 -7.21 0.99
CA LEU A 375 8.18 -8.10 -0.12
C LEU A 375 8.88 -7.78 -1.45
N GLN A 376 9.52 -6.63 -1.57
CA GLN A 376 9.98 -6.09 -2.85
C GLN A 376 11.48 -6.20 -3.05
N SER A 377 12.27 -6.45 -2.00
CA SER A 377 13.70 -6.54 -2.08
C SER A 377 14.23 -7.83 -1.44
N GLY A 378 15.47 -8.17 -1.75
CA GLY A 378 16.17 -9.31 -1.18
C GLY A 378 17.46 -8.89 -0.49
N LEU A 379 18.12 -9.87 0.13
CA LEU A 379 19.42 -9.74 0.76
C LEU A 379 20.47 -10.46 -0.09
N SER A 380 21.70 -9.96 -0.06
CA SER A 380 22.84 -10.63 -0.69
C SER A 380 24.07 -10.57 0.20
N VAL A 381 24.84 -11.65 0.30
CA VAL A 381 26.05 -11.73 1.09
C VAL A 381 27.21 -12.08 0.19
N SER A 382 28.31 -11.31 0.26
CA SER A 382 29.55 -11.59 -0.48
C SER A 382 30.28 -12.83 0.07
N THR A 383 31.27 -13.33 -0.66
CA THR A 383 32.17 -14.40 -0.20
C THR A 383 32.90 -14.02 1.08
N ASP A 384 33.19 -12.75 1.30
CA ASP A 384 33.87 -12.21 2.47
C ASP A 384 32.92 -11.90 3.65
N GLY A 385 31.64 -12.28 3.54
CA GLY A 385 30.65 -12.10 4.60
C GLY A 385 30.10 -10.68 4.73
N ILE A 386 30.09 -9.91 3.64
CA ILE A 386 29.51 -8.57 3.59
C ILE A 386 28.07 -8.67 3.14
N LEU A 387 27.14 -8.25 4.01
CA LEU A 387 25.71 -8.16 3.71
C LEU A 387 25.44 -6.87 2.94
N ALA A 388 24.79 -7.00 1.79
CA ALA A 388 24.17 -5.91 1.03
C ALA A 388 22.64 -5.99 1.20
N PHE A 389 22.03 -4.90 1.56
CA PHE A 389 20.58 -4.77 1.69
C PHE A 389 20.12 -3.36 1.33
N VAL A 390 18.88 -3.24 0.90
CA VAL A 390 18.25 -1.95 0.57
C VAL A 390 17.45 -1.46 1.76
N VAL A 391 17.50 -0.16 1.97
CA VAL A 391 16.69 0.53 2.97
C VAL A 391 16.23 1.88 2.42
N LYS A 392 14.98 2.25 2.73
CA LYS A 392 14.51 3.60 2.52
C LYS A 392 15.11 4.51 3.59
N SER A 393 15.89 5.46 3.14
CA SER A 393 16.56 6.46 3.96
C SER A 393 16.11 7.85 3.51
N TYR A 394 15.20 8.48 4.30
CA TYR A 394 14.56 9.77 3.97
C TYR A 394 13.82 9.75 2.63
N GLU A 395 14.36 10.41 1.60
CA GLU A 395 13.68 10.66 0.32
C GLU A 395 13.97 9.63 -0.78
N HIS A 396 14.87 8.68 -0.57
CA HIS A 396 15.25 7.67 -1.57
C HIS A 396 15.76 6.39 -0.91
N ASP A 397 15.89 5.35 -1.72
CA ASP A 397 16.48 4.10 -1.28
C ASP A 397 17.99 4.15 -1.38
N VAL A 398 18.65 3.44 -0.46
CA VAL A 398 20.10 3.26 -0.46
C VAL A 398 20.46 1.79 -0.29
N ILE A 399 21.60 1.37 -0.86
CA ILE A 399 22.19 0.06 -0.58
C ILE A 399 23.18 0.24 0.57
N ARG A 400 23.01 -0.50 1.65
CA ARG A 400 23.95 -0.54 2.79
C ARG A 400 24.77 -1.80 2.80
N LEU A 401 26.06 -1.65 3.09
CA LEU A 401 27.01 -2.74 3.22
C LEU A 401 27.44 -2.90 4.66
N VAL A 402 27.24 -4.11 5.21
CA VAL A 402 27.52 -4.43 6.62
C VAL A 402 28.36 -5.70 6.71
N ASN A 403 29.45 -5.65 7.47
CA ASN A 403 30.29 -6.82 7.70
C ASN A 403 29.66 -7.71 8.80
N LEU A 404 29.19 -8.90 8.40
CA LEU A 404 28.58 -9.87 9.32
C LEU A 404 29.58 -10.54 10.27
N SER A 405 30.89 -10.55 9.95
CA SER A 405 31.93 -11.11 10.84
C SER A 405 32.22 -10.19 12.03
N ALA A 406 31.95 -8.90 11.92
CA ALA A 406 32.07 -7.93 12.99
C ALA A 406 30.94 -8.04 14.04
N LEU A 407 29.91 -8.85 13.77
CA LEU A 407 28.85 -9.19 14.72
C LEU A 407 29.35 -10.18 15.76
N ALA A 408 30.17 -9.71 16.70
CA ALA A 408 30.61 -10.50 17.84
C ALA A 408 29.38 -11.00 18.64
N GLU A 409 29.48 -12.20 19.17
CA GLU A 409 28.51 -12.86 20.03
C GLU A 409 28.04 -11.90 21.15
N GLY A 410 26.78 -11.51 21.14
CA GLY A 410 26.12 -10.82 22.25
C GLY A 410 25.96 -9.29 22.17
N GLY A 411 26.28 -8.62 21.06
CA GLY A 411 26.24 -7.16 20.98
C GLY A 411 25.00 -6.57 20.30
N ASN A 412 24.07 -6.06 21.09
CA ASN A 412 22.92 -5.23 20.64
C ASN A 412 23.35 -3.76 20.35
N ARG A 413 24.57 -3.55 19.84
CA ARG A 413 25.05 -2.23 19.40
C ARG A 413 24.67 -2.07 17.92
N GLY A 414 24.11 -0.91 17.58
CA GLY A 414 23.76 -0.56 16.21
C GLY A 414 24.95 -0.87 15.28
N ILE A 415 24.71 -1.66 14.25
CA ILE A 415 25.71 -2.00 13.25
C ILE A 415 25.74 -0.83 12.31
N GLU A 416 26.85 -0.12 12.29
CA GLU A 416 27.06 0.95 11.31
C GLU A 416 27.48 0.34 9.97
N PRO A 417 26.88 0.76 8.86
CA PRO A 417 27.33 0.37 7.54
C PRO A 417 28.73 0.95 7.31
N PHE A 418 29.63 0.15 6.75
CA PHE A 418 30.94 0.64 6.39
C PHE A 418 30.96 1.32 5.00
N ALA A 419 29.93 1.07 4.19
CA ALA A 419 29.72 1.73 2.90
C ALA A 419 28.23 1.81 2.58
N GLU A 420 27.86 2.84 1.85
CA GLU A 420 26.52 3.11 1.39
C GLU A 420 26.55 3.57 -0.07
N PHE A 421 25.63 3.07 -0.88
CA PHE A 421 25.37 3.57 -2.21
C PHE A 421 24.06 4.36 -2.19
N ALA A 422 24.14 5.62 -2.56
CA ALA A 422 23.01 6.51 -2.81
C ALA A 422 23.21 7.22 -4.14
N HIS A 423 22.14 7.41 -4.91
CA HIS A 423 22.21 8.12 -6.18
C HIS A 423 21.01 9.07 -6.29
N PRO A 424 21.20 10.35 -6.60
CA PRO A 424 20.14 11.36 -6.57
C PRO A 424 19.00 11.11 -7.57
N ASP A 425 19.28 10.42 -8.68
CA ASP A 425 18.28 10.13 -9.72
C ASP A 425 17.58 8.79 -9.54
N LEU A 426 18.00 7.95 -8.57
CA LEU A 426 17.39 6.67 -8.29
C LEU A 426 16.49 6.77 -7.06
N ILE A 427 15.20 6.65 -7.27
CA ILE A 427 14.20 6.81 -6.20
C ILE A 427 14.01 5.51 -5.43
N THR A 428 13.87 4.39 -6.15
CA THR A 428 13.74 3.07 -5.52
C THR A 428 14.84 2.15 -6.01
N ILE A 429 15.38 1.35 -5.09
CA ILE A 429 16.39 0.33 -5.38
C ILE A 429 15.87 -1.01 -4.88
N ARG A 430 16.12 -2.09 -5.63
CA ARG A 430 15.65 -3.44 -5.28
C ARG A 430 16.69 -4.50 -5.63
N SER A 431 16.63 -5.59 -4.88
CA SER A 431 17.32 -6.86 -5.19
C SER A 431 18.82 -6.72 -5.48
N PRO A 432 19.62 -6.13 -4.57
CA PRO A 432 21.06 -6.05 -4.75
C PRO A 432 21.69 -7.45 -4.70
N VAL A 433 22.57 -7.76 -5.65
CA VAL A 433 23.27 -9.05 -5.72
C VAL A 433 24.76 -8.82 -5.98
N TRP A 434 25.58 -9.41 -5.13
CA TRP A 434 27.03 -9.41 -5.26
C TRP A 434 27.51 -10.18 -6.49
N SER A 435 28.53 -9.65 -7.17
CA SER A 435 29.30 -10.44 -8.15
C SER A 435 30.06 -11.57 -7.46
N PRO A 436 30.37 -12.66 -8.18
CA PRO A 436 31.09 -13.82 -7.59
C PRO A 436 32.46 -13.45 -7.00
N ASP A 437 33.13 -12.44 -7.54
CA ASP A 437 34.42 -11.92 -7.10
C ASP A 437 34.33 -10.88 -5.95
N GLY A 438 33.12 -10.50 -5.56
CA GLY A 438 32.85 -9.52 -4.50
C GLY A 438 33.22 -8.06 -4.82
N SER A 439 33.49 -7.74 -6.08
CA SER A 439 33.93 -6.40 -6.51
C SER A 439 32.78 -5.51 -6.99
N ARG A 440 31.62 -6.09 -7.34
CA ARG A 440 30.49 -5.37 -7.93
C ARG A 440 29.18 -5.80 -7.32
N ILE A 441 28.18 -4.92 -7.39
CA ILE A 441 26.79 -5.21 -7.05
C ILE A 441 25.91 -4.88 -8.25
N VAL A 442 25.10 -5.82 -8.69
CA VAL A 442 24.01 -5.59 -9.66
C VAL A 442 22.69 -5.44 -8.89
N PHE A 443 21.84 -4.52 -9.32
CA PHE A 443 20.54 -4.25 -8.69
C PHE A 443 19.55 -3.71 -9.73
N SER A 444 18.26 -3.76 -9.43
CA SER A 444 17.26 -3.01 -10.17
C SER A 444 16.94 -1.71 -9.47
N ALA A 445 16.69 -0.65 -10.23
CA ALA A 445 16.31 0.64 -9.67
C ALA A 445 15.34 1.39 -10.57
N GLN A 446 14.43 2.14 -9.94
CA GLN A 446 13.51 3.04 -10.61
C GLN A 446 14.04 4.46 -10.56
N ASP A 447 14.13 5.10 -11.71
CA ASP A 447 14.53 6.49 -11.84
C ASP A 447 13.38 7.48 -11.58
N ARG A 448 13.66 8.78 -11.63
CA ARG A 448 12.66 9.85 -11.42
C ARG A 448 11.53 9.84 -12.45
N SER A 449 11.76 9.29 -13.63
CA SER A 449 10.74 9.15 -14.68
C SER A 449 9.80 7.98 -14.48
N GLY A 450 10.16 7.08 -13.54
CA GLY A 450 9.41 5.87 -13.27
C GLY A 450 9.84 4.64 -14.06
N GLN A 451 10.92 4.71 -14.83
CA GLN A 451 11.50 3.54 -15.51
C GLN A 451 12.33 2.70 -14.55
N THR A 452 12.19 1.39 -14.66
CA THR A 452 12.92 0.43 -13.81
C THR A 452 13.86 -0.42 -14.63
N ASP A 453 15.15 -0.24 -14.38
CA ASP A 453 16.25 -0.84 -15.15
C ASP A 453 17.28 -1.53 -14.24
N ILE A 454 18.18 -2.28 -14.87
CA ILE A 454 19.30 -2.95 -14.21
C ILE A 454 20.49 -2.01 -14.17
N TYR A 455 21.08 -1.90 -12.99
CA TYR A 455 22.26 -1.07 -12.71
C TYR A 455 23.39 -1.92 -12.13
N LEU A 456 24.63 -1.47 -12.36
CA LEU A 456 25.85 -2.09 -11.88
C LEU A 456 26.67 -1.07 -11.08
N TRP A 457 26.86 -1.33 -9.80
CA TRP A 457 27.75 -0.56 -8.94
C TRP A 457 29.08 -1.30 -8.76
N THR A 458 30.21 -0.65 -9.10
CA THR A 458 31.55 -1.15 -8.83
C THR A 458 32.06 -0.58 -7.52
N ILE A 459 32.40 -1.46 -6.59
CA ILE A 459 32.89 -1.08 -5.26
C ILE A 459 34.36 -0.72 -5.37
N ARG A 460 34.68 0.56 -5.16
CA ARG A 460 36.05 1.04 -5.15
C ARG A 460 36.64 0.85 -3.74
N THR A 461 37.76 0.19 -3.65
CA THR A 461 38.53 0.03 -2.40
C THR A 461 39.45 1.24 -2.15
N ASP A 462 39.59 2.13 -3.11
CA ASP A 462 40.47 3.32 -3.01
C ASP A 462 39.78 4.41 -2.18
N THR A 463 40.43 4.75 -1.07
CA THR A 463 40.01 5.72 -0.06
C THR A 463 40.02 7.18 -0.52
N SER A 464 39.63 7.49 -1.73
CA SER A 464 39.49 8.89 -2.18
C SER A 464 38.06 9.38 -1.83
N PRO A 465 37.90 10.31 -0.88
CA PRO A 465 36.56 10.70 -0.37
C PRO A 465 35.75 11.61 -1.29
N SER A 466 36.12 11.79 -2.56
CA SER A 466 35.60 12.88 -3.40
C SER A 466 34.82 12.43 -4.64
N GLY A 467 34.40 11.15 -4.75
CA GLY A 467 33.59 10.70 -5.88
C GLY A 467 32.22 10.17 -5.41
N GLU A 468 31.13 10.70 -5.95
CA GLU A 468 29.82 10.04 -5.81
C GLU A 468 29.93 8.59 -6.34
N PRO A 469 29.26 7.62 -5.70
CA PRO A 469 29.27 6.24 -6.18
C PRO A 469 28.62 6.19 -7.58
N GLU A 470 29.42 5.81 -8.58
CA GLU A 470 28.99 5.72 -9.96
C GLU A 470 28.31 4.36 -10.21
N ALA A 471 27.06 4.39 -10.69
CA ALA A 471 26.36 3.21 -11.18
C ALA A 471 26.24 3.26 -12.70
N LEU A 472 26.63 2.18 -13.36
CA LEU A 472 26.41 1.98 -14.78
C LEU A 472 25.01 1.45 -15.02
N ARG A 473 24.15 2.18 -15.76
CA ARG A 473 22.86 1.68 -16.23
C ARG A 473 23.08 0.66 -17.34
N LEU A 474 22.68 -0.58 -17.12
CA LEU A 474 22.89 -1.70 -18.06
C LEU A 474 21.73 -1.88 -19.04
N THR A 475 20.51 -1.59 -18.60
CA THR A 475 19.31 -1.51 -19.48
C THR A 475 18.76 -0.10 -19.44
N ASN A 476 18.11 0.34 -20.51
CA ASN A 476 17.56 1.70 -20.62
C ASN A 476 16.40 1.70 -21.61
N ASP A 477 15.26 1.25 -21.12
CA ASP A 477 14.04 1.15 -21.94
C ASP A 477 12.76 1.19 -21.08
N ILE A 478 11.63 0.95 -21.68
CA ILE A 478 10.30 1.06 -21.05
C ILE A 478 9.87 -0.19 -20.29
N TYR A 479 10.66 -1.26 -20.37
CA TYR A 479 10.31 -2.53 -19.74
C TYR A 479 10.69 -2.54 -18.26
N LEU A 480 9.96 -3.32 -17.49
CA LEU A 480 10.26 -3.57 -16.09
C LEU A 480 11.37 -4.61 -16.00
N ASP A 481 12.60 -4.18 -15.73
CA ASP A 481 13.73 -5.08 -15.51
C ASP A 481 14.02 -5.23 -14.02
N ARG A 482 13.95 -6.46 -13.49
CA ARG A 482 14.07 -6.71 -12.05
C ARG A 482 14.78 -8.01 -11.71
N GLU A 483 15.14 -8.15 -10.43
CA GLU A 483 15.65 -9.38 -9.82
C GLU A 483 16.91 -9.93 -10.51
N PRO A 484 17.93 -9.09 -10.76
CA PRO A 484 19.13 -9.51 -11.46
C PRO A 484 19.94 -10.53 -10.64
N CYS A 485 20.68 -11.40 -11.34
CA CYS A 485 21.61 -12.35 -10.73
C CYS A 485 22.82 -12.55 -11.66
N PHE A 486 24.03 -12.42 -11.13
CA PHE A 486 25.24 -12.68 -11.91
C PHE A 486 25.34 -14.14 -12.31
N ARG A 487 25.84 -14.39 -13.53
CA ARG A 487 26.36 -15.72 -13.89
C ARG A 487 27.59 -16.04 -13.03
N PRO A 488 27.85 -17.34 -12.69
CA PRO A 488 28.93 -17.71 -11.80
C PRO A 488 30.33 -17.25 -12.20
N ASP A 489 30.56 -16.96 -13.47
CA ASP A 489 31.83 -16.40 -13.99
C ASP A 489 31.89 -14.86 -13.96
N GLY A 490 30.80 -14.19 -13.55
CA GLY A 490 30.71 -12.73 -13.49
C GLY A 490 30.60 -12.02 -14.85
N GLY A 491 30.51 -12.75 -15.97
CA GLY A 491 30.50 -12.21 -17.32
C GLY A 491 29.12 -11.86 -17.87
N ALA A 492 28.04 -12.26 -17.20
CA ALA A 492 26.67 -11.96 -17.62
C ALA A 492 25.75 -11.80 -16.41
N VAL A 493 24.59 -11.18 -16.64
CA VAL A 493 23.51 -10.99 -15.68
C VAL A 493 22.23 -11.58 -16.24
N ILE A 494 21.59 -12.47 -15.51
CA ILE A 494 20.24 -12.93 -15.79
C ILE A 494 19.24 -12.11 -14.97
N PHE A 495 18.11 -11.76 -15.55
CA PHE A 495 17.08 -10.94 -14.89
C PHE A 495 15.69 -11.27 -15.40
N SER A 496 14.67 -10.86 -14.67
CA SER A 496 13.26 -10.95 -15.05
C SER A 496 12.84 -9.68 -15.76
N SER A 497 12.08 -9.79 -16.86
CA SER A 497 11.59 -8.63 -17.61
C SER A 497 10.23 -8.92 -18.25
N ASP A 498 9.40 -7.91 -18.36
CA ASP A 498 8.15 -7.93 -19.12
C ASP A 498 8.33 -7.61 -20.62
N ARG A 499 9.59 -7.49 -21.09
CA ARG A 499 9.93 -7.39 -22.51
C ARG A 499 9.59 -8.68 -23.24
N GLY A 500 8.44 -8.76 -23.76
CA GLY A 500 7.90 -9.98 -24.40
C GLY A 500 7.27 -9.68 -25.74
N ARG A 501 6.48 -10.61 -26.19
CA ARG A 501 5.60 -10.40 -27.34
C ARG A 501 4.38 -9.59 -26.89
N PRO A 502 3.86 -8.68 -27.74
CA PRO A 502 2.65 -7.95 -27.43
C PRO A 502 1.45 -8.84 -27.07
N GLU A 503 1.42 -10.06 -27.61
CA GLU A 503 0.35 -11.04 -27.35
C GLU A 503 0.44 -11.68 -25.96
N LEU A 504 1.57 -11.49 -25.25
CA LEU A 504 1.82 -12.01 -23.91
C LEU A 504 1.76 -10.87 -22.87
N ASP A 505 0.82 -9.97 -23.02
CA ASP A 505 0.62 -8.81 -22.16
C ASP A 505 0.61 -9.22 -20.67
N GLY A 506 1.52 -8.67 -19.90
CA GLY A 506 1.72 -8.98 -18.48
C GLY A 506 2.55 -10.22 -18.17
N ALA A 507 3.02 -10.97 -19.14
CA ALA A 507 3.96 -12.05 -18.89
C ALA A 507 5.35 -11.53 -18.56
N THR A 508 5.98 -12.10 -17.54
CA THR A 508 7.38 -11.84 -17.18
C THR A 508 8.22 -13.03 -17.58
N ASN A 509 9.29 -12.79 -18.33
CA ASN A 509 10.19 -13.82 -18.79
C ASN A 509 11.64 -13.54 -18.36
N LEU A 510 12.52 -14.54 -18.47
CA LEU A 510 13.92 -14.41 -18.10
C LEU A 510 14.76 -13.99 -19.32
N PHE A 511 15.68 -13.07 -19.08
CA PHE A 511 16.63 -12.55 -20.08
C PHE A 511 18.05 -12.61 -19.55
N LEU A 512 18.99 -12.83 -20.42
CA LEU A 512 20.43 -12.84 -20.14
C LEU A 512 21.09 -11.66 -20.84
N LEU A 513 21.73 -10.79 -20.08
CA LEU A 513 22.55 -9.67 -20.55
C LEU A 513 24.02 -10.09 -20.46
N ASP A 514 24.72 -10.12 -21.59
CA ASP A 514 26.16 -10.32 -21.63
C ASP A 514 26.87 -8.97 -21.36
N LEU A 515 27.77 -8.93 -20.37
CA LEU A 515 28.42 -7.70 -19.95
C LEU A 515 29.58 -7.29 -20.88
N ALA A 516 30.01 -8.14 -21.80
CA ALA A 516 31.10 -7.80 -22.75
C ALA A 516 30.59 -7.05 -23.98
N ASP A 517 29.41 -7.41 -24.48
CA ASP A 517 28.83 -6.86 -25.71
C ASP A 517 27.47 -6.17 -25.50
N ASN A 518 26.96 -6.14 -24.26
CA ASN A 518 25.65 -5.60 -23.86
C ASN A 518 24.47 -6.21 -24.64
N GLN A 519 24.61 -7.45 -25.10
CA GLN A 519 23.55 -8.14 -25.82
C GLN A 519 22.56 -8.78 -24.84
N ILE A 520 21.26 -8.45 -24.99
CA ILE A 520 20.17 -9.05 -24.23
C ILE A 520 19.57 -10.19 -25.05
N ARG A 521 19.49 -11.38 -24.45
CA ARG A 521 18.93 -12.58 -25.06
C ARG A 521 17.81 -13.15 -24.21
N MET A 522 16.67 -13.48 -24.84
CA MET A 522 15.57 -14.16 -24.19
C MET A 522 15.96 -15.58 -23.80
N VAL A 523 15.70 -15.95 -22.54
CA VAL A 523 16.01 -17.27 -21.96
C VAL A 523 14.73 -18.10 -21.82
N THR A 524 13.64 -17.54 -21.34
CA THR A 524 12.33 -18.17 -21.28
C THR A 524 11.31 -17.38 -22.07
N SER A 525 10.21 -18.03 -22.46
CA SER A 525 9.08 -17.37 -23.13
C SER A 525 7.77 -18.08 -22.79
N GLY A 526 6.68 -17.33 -22.80
CA GLY A 526 5.33 -17.84 -22.54
C GLY A 526 4.48 -16.87 -21.69
N PRO A 527 3.19 -17.19 -21.53
CA PRO A 527 2.26 -16.35 -20.76
C PRO A 527 2.38 -16.64 -19.25
N TYR A 528 3.60 -16.65 -18.74
CA TYR A 528 3.91 -17.03 -17.37
C TYR A 528 4.63 -15.90 -16.64
N GLN A 529 4.65 -15.98 -15.32
CA GLN A 529 5.44 -15.12 -14.45
C GLN A 529 6.75 -15.84 -14.09
N ASP A 530 7.76 -15.74 -14.96
CA ASP A 530 9.09 -16.29 -14.71
C ASP A 530 9.93 -15.24 -13.97
N GLN A 531 10.24 -15.48 -12.68
CA GLN A 531 10.79 -14.48 -11.78
C GLN A 531 11.91 -15.08 -10.91
N ARG A 532 12.69 -14.17 -10.27
CA ARG A 532 13.72 -14.53 -9.27
C ARG A 532 14.71 -15.60 -9.76
N PRO A 533 15.37 -15.39 -10.90
CA PRO A 533 16.35 -16.36 -11.40
C PRO A 533 17.57 -16.45 -10.48
N ARG A 534 18.05 -17.68 -10.25
CA ARG A 534 19.25 -17.97 -9.50
C ARG A 534 20.04 -19.06 -10.20
N TRP A 535 21.34 -18.90 -10.31
CA TRP A 535 22.20 -19.94 -10.85
C TRP A 535 22.31 -21.11 -9.87
N SER A 536 22.31 -22.33 -10.40
CA SER A 536 22.51 -23.53 -9.60
C SER A 536 23.91 -23.51 -8.98
N SER A 537 24.01 -23.84 -7.69
CA SER A 537 25.30 -23.99 -7.01
C SER A 537 26.06 -25.25 -7.39
N HIS A 538 25.39 -26.21 -8.04
CA HIS A 538 25.94 -27.51 -8.42
C HIS A 538 26.20 -27.62 -9.92
N ASP A 539 25.34 -27.02 -10.75
CA ASP A 539 25.43 -27.05 -12.21
C ASP A 539 25.51 -25.61 -12.76
N PRO A 540 26.74 -25.12 -13.07
CA PRO A 540 26.90 -23.76 -13.59
C PRO A 540 26.16 -23.49 -14.92
N GLY A 541 25.70 -24.52 -15.61
CA GLY A 541 24.90 -24.47 -16.82
C GLY A 541 23.38 -24.46 -16.57
N ALA A 542 22.92 -24.40 -15.32
CA ALA A 542 21.49 -24.42 -14.99
C ALA A 542 21.08 -23.25 -14.12
N ILE A 543 19.83 -22.81 -14.31
CA ILE A 543 19.18 -21.81 -13.47
C ILE A 543 17.97 -22.42 -12.77
N HIS A 544 17.69 -21.92 -11.58
CA HIS A 544 16.44 -22.13 -10.85
C HIS A 544 15.67 -20.81 -10.83
N PHE A 545 14.36 -20.86 -10.96
CA PHE A 545 13.52 -19.69 -10.98
C PHE A 545 12.11 -20.01 -10.50
N VAL A 546 11.36 -18.99 -10.13
CA VAL A 546 9.94 -19.08 -9.80
C VAL A 546 9.13 -18.97 -11.08
N SER A 547 8.14 -19.85 -11.27
CA SER A 547 7.18 -19.72 -12.36
C SER A 547 5.81 -20.24 -11.96
N ASP A 548 4.77 -19.59 -12.45
CA ASP A 548 3.37 -19.93 -12.19
C ASP A 548 2.74 -20.85 -13.25
N ARG A 549 3.55 -21.40 -14.17
CA ARG A 549 3.11 -22.29 -15.28
C ARG A 549 2.41 -23.57 -14.83
N SER A 550 2.47 -23.91 -13.54
CA SER A 550 1.70 -25.00 -12.94
C SER A 550 0.39 -24.56 -12.26
N GLY A 551 -0.05 -23.30 -12.46
CA GLY A 551 -1.26 -22.73 -11.88
C GLY A 551 -1.05 -22.03 -10.53
N THR A 552 0.12 -22.22 -9.88
CA THR A 552 0.60 -21.48 -8.72
C THR A 552 2.12 -21.30 -8.85
N PRO A 553 2.70 -20.26 -8.22
CA PRO A 553 4.14 -20.06 -8.22
C PRO A 553 4.87 -21.30 -7.65
N ASN A 554 5.80 -21.84 -8.40
CA ASN A 554 6.61 -22.98 -8.00
C ASN A 554 8.03 -22.85 -8.52
N ILE A 555 8.96 -23.68 -8.02
CA ILE A 555 10.36 -23.62 -8.42
C ILE A 555 10.57 -24.52 -9.64
N TRP A 556 11.20 -23.95 -10.65
CA TRP A 556 11.53 -24.58 -11.92
C TRP A 556 13.03 -24.53 -12.17
N ARG A 557 13.53 -25.51 -12.94
CA ARG A 557 14.91 -25.59 -13.40
C ARG A 557 14.96 -25.52 -14.91
N LEU A 558 15.93 -24.76 -15.43
CA LEU A 558 16.24 -24.69 -16.85
C LEU A 558 17.73 -24.93 -17.04
N ALA A 559 18.10 -25.91 -17.84
CA ALA A 559 19.47 -26.12 -18.28
C ALA A 559 19.77 -25.21 -19.48
N LEU A 560 20.83 -24.43 -19.39
CA LEU A 560 21.33 -23.55 -20.44
C LEU A 560 22.51 -24.27 -21.11
N PRO A 561 22.34 -24.86 -22.29
CA PRO A 561 23.46 -25.50 -23.00
C PRO A 561 24.48 -24.42 -23.39
N SER A 562 25.77 -24.83 -23.45
CA SER A 562 26.82 -23.95 -23.94
C SER A 562 26.46 -23.37 -25.30
N TYR A 563 26.65 -22.10 -25.49
CA TYR A 563 26.25 -21.08 -26.45
C TYR A 563 25.99 -21.43 -27.92
N THR A 564 26.01 -22.71 -28.35
CA THR A 564 26.02 -23.07 -29.75
C THR A 564 24.83 -23.91 -30.26
N VAL A 565 23.90 -24.31 -29.43
CA VAL A 565 22.80 -25.17 -29.84
C VAL A 565 21.44 -24.48 -29.75
N ARG A 566 20.82 -24.24 -30.92
CA ARG A 566 19.41 -23.84 -31.09
C ARG A 566 18.44 -25.01 -30.74
N LYS A 567 18.51 -25.54 -29.50
CA LYS A 567 17.47 -26.40 -28.98
C LYS A 567 16.46 -25.57 -28.20
N SER A 568 15.17 -25.85 -28.37
CA SER A 568 14.14 -25.33 -27.51
C SER A 568 14.46 -25.73 -26.07
N LEU A 569 14.58 -24.73 -25.20
CA LEU A 569 14.87 -24.93 -23.81
C LEU A 569 13.53 -25.23 -23.09
N HIS A 570 13.45 -26.37 -22.42
CA HIS A 570 12.26 -26.77 -21.68
C HIS A 570 12.54 -26.70 -20.17
N PRO A 571 11.85 -25.80 -19.42
CA PRO A 571 11.91 -25.82 -17.98
C PRO A 571 11.31 -27.11 -17.40
N SER A 572 11.93 -27.63 -16.36
CA SER A 572 11.42 -28.75 -15.57
C SER A 572 11.05 -28.32 -14.15
N PRO A 573 9.90 -28.79 -13.59
CA PRO A 573 9.50 -28.43 -12.25
C PRO A 573 10.43 -29.09 -11.22
N LEU A 574 10.82 -28.35 -10.18
CA LEU A 574 11.52 -28.85 -8.99
C LEU A 574 10.58 -28.98 -7.79
N THR A 575 9.52 -28.19 -7.77
CA THR A 575 8.47 -28.27 -6.75
C THR A 575 7.10 -28.28 -7.41
N ASN A 576 6.13 -28.84 -6.70
CA ASN A 576 4.73 -28.85 -7.10
C ASN A 576 3.89 -28.62 -5.83
N LEU A 577 4.04 -27.43 -5.24
CA LEU A 577 3.40 -27.07 -4.00
C LEU A 577 2.01 -26.50 -4.24
N HIS A 578 1.06 -26.88 -3.40
CA HIS A 578 -0.33 -26.47 -3.52
C HIS A 578 -0.55 -24.96 -3.29
N THR A 579 0.15 -24.39 -2.32
CA THR A 579 0.10 -22.95 -1.99
C THR A 579 1.27 -22.15 -2.56
N GLY A 580 2.21 -22.84 -3.24
CA GLY A 580 3.30 -22.20 -3.98
C GLY A 580 4.60 -21.98 -3.23
N ALA A 581 5.65 -21.73 -4.03
CA ALA A 581 6.94 -21.24 -3.61
C ALA A 581 7.27 -19.95 -4.38
N VAL A 582 7.65 -18.90 -3.67
CA VAL A 582 7.80 -17.54 -4.23
C VAL A 582 9.25 -17.06 -4.30
N ASP A 583 10.20 -17.81 -3.77
CA ASP A 583 11.63 -17.52 -3.87
C ASP A 583 12.45 -18.80 -3.72
N VAL A 584 13.65 -18.81 -4.32
CA VAL A 584 14.58 -19.94 -4.28
C VAL A 584 16.01 -19.46 -4.13
N LEU A 585 16.75 -20.10 -3.24
CA LEU A 585 18.20 -19.96 -3.11
C LEU A 585 18.84 -21.34 -3.18
N PRO A 586 19.58 -21.66 -4.26
CA PRO A 586 20.28 -22.90 -4.39
C PRO A 586 21.41 -23.04 -3.36
N LEU A 587 21.52 -24.22 -2.74
CA LEU A 587 22.53 -24.57 -1.77
C LEU A 587 23.40 -25.73 -2.29
N PRO A 588 24.65 -25.91 -1.76
CA PRO A 588 25.46 -27.06 -2.11
C PRO A 588 24.78 -28.40 -1.78
N GLY A 589 25.04 -29.42 -2.57
CA GLY A 589 24.54 -30.77 -2.36
C GLY A 589 23.06 -30.94 -2.70
N ASP A 590 22.60 -30.39 -3.81
CA ASP A 590 21.22 -30.47 -4.34
C ASP A 590 20.14 -30.02 -3.33
N SER A 591 20.53 -29.19 -2.39
CA SER A 591 19.60 -28.59 -1.44
C SER A 591 19.11 -27.22 -1.93
N LEU A 592 17.87 -26.89 -1.62
CA LEU A 592 17.24 -25.60 -1.92
C LEU A 592 16.72 -24.98 -0.64
N LEU A 593 16.93 -23.70 -0.48
CA LEU A 593 16.22 -22.87 0.46
C LEU A 593 15.11 -22.19 -0.31
N ILE A 594 13.85 -22.48 0.04
CA ILE A 594 12.68 -21.95 -0.64
C ILE A 594 11.86 -21.10 0.33
N THR A 595 11.25 -20.05 -0.20
CA THR A 595 10.22 -19.29 0.50
C THR A 595 8.86 -19.76 0.02
N THR A 596 8.03 -20.29 0.91
CA THR A 596 6.69 -20.76 0.60
C THR A 596 5.63 -19.85 1.19
N PHE A 597 4.48 -19.77 0.55
CA PHE A 597 3.29 -19.16 1.13
C PHE A 597 2.51 -20.24 1.88
N GLN A 598 2.28 -20.03 3.16
CA GLN A 598 1.57 -20.96 4.03
C GLN A 598 1.00 -20.26 5.25
N ASP A 599 -0.25 -20.60 5.64
CA ASP A 599 -0.92 -20.04 6.81
C ASP A 599 -0.98 -18.50 6.77
N TYR A 600 -1.35 -17.99 5.60
CA TYR A 600 -1.41 -16.57 5.27
C TYR A 600 -0.10 -15.82 5.57
N SER A 601 1.02 -16.50 5.43
CA SER A 601 2.35 -16.00 5.76
C SER A 601 3.42 -16.59 4.83
N PHE A 602 4.60 -15.97 4.83
CA PHE A 602 5.76 -16.48 4.10
C PHE A 602 6.72 -17.17 5.07
N GLN A 603 7.14 -18.40 4.73
CA GLN A 603 8.01 -19.22 5.58
C GLN A 603 9.18 -19.81 4.78
N LEU A 604 10.34 -19.85 5.42
CA LEU A 604 11.54 -20.45 4.85
C LEU A 604 11.57 -21.96 5.11
N HIS A 605 11.82 -22.72 4.06
CA HIS A 605 11.94 -24.19 4.11
C HIS A 605 13.22 -24.66 3.45
N LEU A 606 13.85 -25.66 4.03
CA LEU A 606 14.96 -26.40 3.42
C LEU A 606 14.41 -27.62 2.70
N ALA A 607 14.61 -27.67 1.39
CA ALA A 607 14.14 -28.70 0.49
C ALA A 607 15.30 -29.38 -0.26
N ARG A 608 15.07 -30.50 -0.92
CA ARG A 608 15.98 -31.12 -1.88
C ARG A 608 15.55 -30.82 -3.30
N ALA A 609 16.48 -30.69 -4.23
CA ALA A 609 16.21 -30.39 -5.63
C ALA A 609 15.49 -31.52 -6.41
N ASP A 610 15.45 -32.74 -5.84
CA ASP A 610 14.79 -33.90 -6.41
C ASP A 610 13.35 -34.11 -5.94
N LEU A 611 12.77 -33.07 -5.30
CA LEU A 611 11.54 -33.18 -4.54
C LEU A 611 10.31 -33.62 -5.33
N ASP A 612 10.24 -33.36 -6.61
CA ASP A 612 9.18 -33.89 -7.48
C ASP A 612 9.69 -33.99 -8.92
N SER A 613 10.23 -35.11 -9.27
CA SER A 613 10.25 -35.52 -10.67
C SER A 613 8.79 -35.72 -11.10
N VAL A 614 8.06 -34.64 -11.31
CA VAL A 614 6.78 -34.67 -11.98
C VAL A 614 7.09 -35.15 -13.39
N ARG A 615 6.81 -36.40 -13.68
CA ARG A 615 6.89 -36.93 -15.01
C ARG A 615 6.07 -36.04 -15.90
N ASP A 616 6.76 -35.43 -16.84
CA ASP A 616 6.21 -34.61 -17.92
C ASP A 616 5.02 -35.36 -18.55
N ARG A 617 3.82 -34.98 -18.17
CA ARG A 617 2.60 -35.43 -18.83
C ARG A 617 2.01 -34.19 -19.48
N ASP A 618 2.19 -34.15 -20.76
CA ASP A 618 1.65 -33.21 -21.74
C ASP A 618 2.55 -32.00 -22.06
N GLY A 619 3.10 -32.10 -23.26
CA GLY A 619 4.07 -31.15 -23.80
C GLY A 619 3.56 -29.71 -23.83
N ILE A 620 4.24 -28.84 -23.06
CA ILE A 620 4.13 -27.41 -23.21
C ILE A 620 4.85 -27.05 -24.50
N ALA A 621 4.09 -26.67 -25.52
CA ALA A 621 4.62 -26.31 -26.82
C ALA A 621 5.58 -25.15 -26.70
N GLY A 622 6.85 -25.34 -27.04
CA GLY A 622 7.87 -24.31 -27.05
C GLY A 622 7.53 -23.19 -28.05
N ALA A 623 7.36 -21.97 -27.56
CA ALA A 623 7.22 -20.82 -28.43
C ALA A 623 8.59 -20.43 -29.03
N SER A 624 8.63 -20.26 -30.37
CA SER A 624 9.82 -19.79 -31.07
C SER A 624 10.21 -18.36 -30.67
N ALA A 625 11.48 -18.14 -30.37
CA ALA A 625 12.01 -16.82 -30.05
C ALA A 625 11.87 -15.88 -31.26
N ALA A 626 10.99 -14.88 -31.15
CA ALA A 626 10.96 -13.74 -32.04
C ALA A 626 11.25 -12.48 -31.21
N THR A 627 12.26 -11.72 -31.62
CA THR A 627 12.48 -10.39 -31.08
C THR A 627 11.35 -9.48 -31.52
N SER A 628 10.49 -9.07 -30.63
CA SER A 628 9.47 -8.05 -30.91
C SER A 628 9.89 -6.74 -30.25
N SER A 629 9.84 -5.65 -31.00
CA SER A 629 9.90 -4.30 -30.46
C SER A 629 8.54 -3.92 -29.94
N TRP A 630 8.41 -3.74 -28.62
CA TRP A 630 7.22 -3.14 -28.03
C TRP A 630 7.20 -1.64 -28.32
N SER A 631 6.06 -1.08 -28.59
CA SER A 631 5.84 0.35 -28.69
C SER A 631 4.61 0.73 -27.88
N LEU A 632 4.66 1.89 -27.23
CA LEU A 632 3.48 2.45 -26.57
C LEU A 632 2.29 2.42 -27.54
N PRO A 633 1.12 1.91 -27.13
CA PRO A 633 -0.05 1.92 -27.99
C PRO A 633 -0.39 3.36 -28.40
N ARG A 634 -0.59 3.57 -29.69
CA ARG A 634 -1.05 4.86 -30.20
C ARG A 634 -2.56 4.91 -30.13
N HIS A 635 -3.10 6.00 -29.59
CA HIS A 635 -4.55 6.22 -29.59
C HIS A 635 -5.07 6.18 -31.03
N LYS A 636 -6.14 5.43 -31.28
CA LYS A 636 -6.76 5.34 -32.62
C LYS A 636 -7.55 6.60 -33.03
N GLY A 637 -7.65 7.60 -32.17
CA GLY A 637 -8.33 8.86 -32.39
C GLY A 637 -7.35 9.98 -32.77
N GLU A 638 -7.67 10.82 -33.73
CA GLU A 638 -6.88 11.95 -34.24
C GLU A 638 -6.66 13.11 -33.24
N VAL A 639 -7.10 13.00 -31.99
CA VAL A 639 -6.92 14.04 -30.98
C VAL A 639 -5.66 13.73 -30.18
N THR A 640 -4.54 14.35 -30.61
CA THR A 640 -3.41 14.51 -29.67
C THR A 640 -3.90 15.39 -28.52
N PRO A 641 -4.04 14.82 -27.32
CA PRO A 641 -4.56 15.59 -26.19
C PRO A 641 -3.60 16.76 -25.91
N GLU A 642 -4.13 17.97 -25.87
CA GLU A 642 -3.33 19.16 -25.58
C GLU A 642 -2.97 19.16 -24.08
N SER A 643 -1.68 19.24 -23.81
CA SER A 643 -1.18 19.49 -22.47
C SER A 643 -1.23 21.00 -22.18
N ARG A 644 -1.65 21.33 -20.95
CA ARG A 644 -1.69 22.72 -20.47
C ARG A 644 -1.18 22.79 -19.04
N PRO A 645 -0.51 23.88 -18.64
CA PRO A 645 -0.13 24.08 -17.25
C PRO A 645 -1.36 24.04 -16.33
N TYR A 646 -1.24 23.37 -15.18
CA TYR A 646 -2.28 23.35 -14.17
C TYR A 646 -2.56 24.76 -13.67
N ARG A 647 -3.83 25.14 -13.65
CA ARG A 647 -4.29 26.38 -13.07
C ARG A 647 -5.11 26.09 -11.83
N LEU A 648 -4.74 26.72 -10.74
CA LEU A 648 -5.42 26.59 -9.46
C LEU A 648 -6.91 26.94 -9.60
N ARG A 649 -7.76 25.98 -9.28
CA ARG A 649 -9.21 26.14 -9.23
C ARG A 649 -9.73 25.48 -7.97
N TYR A 650 -10.53 26.21 -7.23
CA TYR A 650 -11.17 25.70 -6.04
C TYR A 650 -12.54 25.12 -6.36
N SER A 651 -12.88 24.03 -5.69
CA SER A 651 -14.20 23.40 -5.74
C SER A 651 -14.63 22.99 -4.34
N LEU A 652 -15.94 22.89 -4.16
CA LEU A 652 -16.54 22.48 -2.89
C LEU A 652 -16.24 21.01 -2.62
N ASP A 653 -15.72 20.72 -1.41
CA ASP A 653 -15.47 19.36 -0.93
C ASP A 653 -16.62 18.86 -0.08
N ILE A 654 -17.00 19.67 0.90
CA ILE A 654 -18.01 19.31 1.89
C ILE A 654 -18.92 20.53 2.08
N ALA A 655 -20.21 20.29 2.02
CA ALA A 655 -21.24 21.18 2.52
C ALA A 655 -22.12 20.39 3.48
N GLN A 656 -21.98 20.65 4.75
CA GLN A 656 -22.72 19.94 5.77
C GLN A 656 -23.51 20.93 6.62
N THR A 657 -24.79 20.64 6.79
CA THR A 657 -25.65 21.32 7.76
C THR A 657 -25.95 20.35 8.89
N ALA A 658 -25.83 20.83 10.12
CA ALA A 658 -26.26 20.10 11.30
C ALA A 658 -27.25 20.94 12.08
N VAL A 659 -28.36 20.35 12.48
CA VAL A 659 -29.31 20.91 13.41
C VAL A 659 -29.50 19.88 14.51
N ALA A 660 -29.25 20.28 15.74
CA ALA A 660 -29.44 19.43 16.91
C ALA A 660 -30.29 20.18 17.94
N HIS A 661 -31.07 19.46 18.69
CA HIS A 661 -31.79 19.99 19.84
C HIS A 661 -31.15 19.44 21.10
N ASP A 662 -30.58 20.33 21.92
CA ASP A 662 -30.11 20.02 23.26
C ASP A 662 -31.20 20.37 24.27
N PRO A 663 -31.56 19.47 25.20
CA PRO A 663 -32.61 19.73 26.19
C PRO A 663 -32.30 20.92 27.12
N ILE A 664 -31.01 21.27 27.27
CA ILE A 664 -30.57 22.37 28.15
C ILE A 664 -30.31 23.65 27.35
N PHE A 665 -29.62 23.49 26.17
CA PHE A 665 -29.13 24.62 25.37
C PHE A 665 -29.99 24.97 24.16
N GLY A 666 -31.11 24.23 23.93
CA GLY A 666 -32.06 24.52 22.85
C GLY A 666 -31.58 24.07 21.46
N TRP A 667 -31.99 24.79 20.43
CA TRP A 667 -31.66 24.46 19.04
C TRP A 667 -30.27 24.95 18.68
N LEU A 668 -29.40 24.01 18.25
CA LEU A 668 -28.06 24.25 17.73
C LEU A 668 -28.09 24.02 16.23
N GLY A 669 -27.70 25.00 15.44
CA GLY A 669 -27.68 24.86 13.98
C GLY A 669 -26.40 25.47 13.39
N GLY A 670 -25.88 24.80 12.35
CA GLY A 670 -24.70 25.32 11.69
C GLY A 670 -24.49 24.76 10.29
N VAL A 671 -23.63 25.44 9.55
CA VAL A 671 -23.16 25.07 8.21
C VAL A 671 -21.65 24.97 8.24
N GLN A 672 -21.13 23.91 7.71
CA GLN A 672 -19.71 23.69 7.52
C GLN A 672 -19.42 23.52 6.03
N LEU A 673 -18.49 24.31 5.50
CA LEU A 673 -18.07 24.25 4.11
C LEU A 673 -16.57 23.99 4.06
N GLY A 674 -16.15 23.02 3.26
CA GLY A 674 -14.77 22.75 2.89
C GLY A 674 -14.59 23.01 1.40
N VAL A 675 -13.53 23.72 1.05
CA VAL A 675 -13.18 24.06 -0.34
C VAL A 675 -11.69 23.81 -0.52
N SER A 676 -11.32 23.00 -1.49
CA SER A 676 -9.90 22.79 -1.83
C SER A 676 -9.66 22.82 -3.35
N ASP A 677 -8.40 22.87 -3.73
CA ASP A 677 -8.00 22.67 -5.11
C ASP A 677 -7.99 21.16 -5.50
N MET A 678 -7.77 20.89 -6.79
CA MET A 678 -7.82 19.52 -7.31
C MET A 678 -6.72 18.61 -6.74
N LEU A 679 -5.58 19.15 -6.36
CA LEU A 679 -4.46 18.39 -5.79
C LEU A 679 -4.51 18.28 -4.25
N GLY A 680 -5.43 19.02 -3.59
CA GLY A 680 -5.53 19.05 -2.13
C GLY A 680 -4.46 19.90 -1.44
N ASP A 681 -3.68 20.65 -2.22
CA ASP A 681 -2.55 21.44 -1.75
C ASP A 681 -2.97 22.65 -0.94
N ARG A 682 -4.12 23.21 -1.27
CA ARG A 682 -4.69 24.39 -0.61
C ARG A 682 -6.13 24.14 -0.26
N TYR A 683 -6.50 24.40 0.98
CA TYR A 683 -7.88 24.27 1.41
C TYR A 683 -8.34 25.43 2.28
N TYR A 684 -9.64 25.69 2.21
CA TYR A 684 -10.34 26.62 3.07
C TYR A 684 -11.47 25.88 3.76
N HIS A 685 -11.62 26.16 5.05
CA HIS A 685 -12.70 25.61 5.85
C HIS A 685 -13.49 26.77 6.48
N PHE A 686 -14.80 26.76 6.29
CA PHE A 686 -15.73 27.73 6.81
C PHE A 686 -16.70 27.03 7.76
N LEU A 687 -16.85 27.60 8.93
CA LEU A 687 -17.85 27.23 9.92
C LEU A 687 -18.73 28.42 10.20
N LEU A 688 -20.05 28.25 10.12
CA LEU A 688 -21.05 29.20 10.55
C LEU A 688 -22.07 28.44 11.38
N ALA A 689 -22.23 28.79 12.65
CA ALA A 689 -23.18 28.15 13.53
C ALA A 689 -23.86 29.18 14.41
N ASN A 690 -25.03 28.86 14.91
CA ASN A 690 -25.78 29.67 15.86
C ASN A 690 -26.23 28.83 17.03
N THR A 691 -26.05 29.32 18.23
CA THR A 691 -26.39 28.67 19.50
C THR A 691 -27.47 29.43 20.27
N ALA A 692 -28.13 30.41 19.63
CA ALA A 692 -29.18 31.21 20.28
C ALA A 692 -30.42 30.36 20.60
N GLN A 693 -30.90 30.49 21.82
CA GLN A 693 -32.13 29.88 22.30
C GLN A 693 -33.39 30.72 21.96
N VAL A 694 -33.23 32.00 21.86
CA VAL A 694 -34.29 32.97 21.54
C VAL A 694 -33.88 33.89 20.39
N SER A 695 -34.85 34.31 19.58
CA SER A 695 -34.60 35.11 18.38
C SER A 695 -33.92 36.45 18.63
N SER A 696 -34.14 37.09 19.79
CA SER A 696 -33.49 38.35 20.17
C SER A 696 -31.98 38.21 20.39
N GLU A 697 -31.49 37.00 20.64
CA GLU A 697 -30.07 36.73 20.88
C GLU A 697 -29.34 36.22 19.63
N PHE A 698 -30.03 36.01 18.52
CA PHE A 698 -29.50 35.40 17.31
C PHE A 698 -28.15 35.99 16.87
N LEU A 699 -28.03 37.30 16.78
CA LEU A 699 -26.79 37.98 16.36
C LEU A 699 -25.67 37.87 17.42
N SER A 700 -26.04 37.77 18.70
CA SER A 700 -25.05 37.62 19.78
C SER A 700 -24.43 36.22 19.84
N HIS A 701 -25.13 35.17 19.37
CA HIS A 701 -24.74 33.75 19.44
C HIS A 701 -24.24 33.19 18.08
N ILE A 702 -23.91 34.08 17.13
CA ILE A 702 -23.27 33.64 15.89
C ILE A 702 -21.85 33.17 16.16
N ASN A 703 -21.53 31.96 15.77
CA ASN A 703 -20.21 31.37 15.76
C ASN A 703 -19.73 31.30 14.31
N PHE A 704 -18.54 31.80 14.05
CA PHE A 704 -17.92 31.58 12.75
C PHE A 704 -16.44 31.26 12.89
N ALA A 705 -15.92 30.43 11.97
CA ALA A 705 -14.49 30.24 11.80
C ALA A 705 -14.17 30.12 10.30
N VAL A 706 -13.06 30.72 9.92
CA VAL A 706 -12.48 30.58 8.59
C VAL A 706 -11.04 30.13 8.77
N THR A 707 -10.68 29.00 8.20
CA THR A 707 -9.31 28.48 8.23
C THR A 707 -8.82 28.30 6.80
N ALA A 708 -7.60 28.72 6.52
CA ALA A 708 -6.90 28.45 5.26
C ALA A 708 -5.61 27.73 5.54
N ALA A 709 -5.27 26.75 4.71
CA ALA A 709 -4.02 26.05 4.81
C ALA A 709 -3.38 25.87 3.43
N ASN A 710 -2.05 25.79 3.44
CA ASN A 710 -1.21 25.55 2.28
C ASN A 710 -0.21 24.44 2.61
N LEU A 711 -0.27 23.35 1.83
CA LEU A 711 0.52 22.14 1.98
C LEU A 711 1.47 21.89 0.79
N THR A 712 1.62 22.85 -0.11
CA THR A 712 2.40 22.71 -1.35
C THR A 712 3.90 22.51 -1.12
N ARG A 713 4.39 22.81 0.05
CA ARG A 713 5.82 22.78 0.38
C ARG A 713 6.06 21.99 1.65
N ARG A 714 7.31 21.63 1.90
CA ARG A 714 7.73 20.99 3.15
C ARG A 714 7.30 21.76 4.40
N VAL A 715 7.34 23.10 4.34
CA VAL A 715 6.76 23.96 5.37
C VAL A 715 5.27 24.09 5.12
N ASN A 716 4.46 23.44 5.92
CA ASN A 716 3.01 23.57 5.91
C ASN A 716 2.61 24.74 6.80
N HIS A 717 1.72 25.60 6.33
CA HIS A 717 1.22 26.69 7.13
C HIS A 717 -0.30 26.84 7.01
N ALA A 718 -0.90 27.21 8.12
CA ALA A 718 -2.32 27.48 8.21
C ALA A 718 -2.57 28.75 9.02
N TRP A 719 -3.63 29.46 8.70
CA TRP A 719 -4.14 30.57 9.48
C TRP A 719 -5.66 30.51 9.58
N GLY A 720 -6.18 31.05 10.65
CA GLY A 720 -7.62 31.07 10.88
C GLY A 720 -8.06 32.28 11.67
N LEU A 721 -9.28 32.71 11.34
CA LEU A 721 -10.02 33.72 12.10
C LEU A 721 -11.25 33.04 12.70
N PHE A 722 -11.57 33.34 13.93
CA PHE A 722 -12.71 32.75 14.59
C PHE A 722 -13.43 33.71 15.51
N ARG A 723 -14.72 33.55 15.64
CA ARG A 723 -15.57 34.10 16.67
C ARG A 723 -16.42 32.96 17.21
N PHE A 724 -16.32 32.74 18.53
CA PHE A 724 -17.15 31.79 19.24
C PHE A 724 -17.93 32.52 20.34
N ALA A 725 -19.18 32.15 20.44
CA ALA A 725 -20.11 32.75 21.40
C ALA A 725 -20.98 31.60 21.95
N ASN A 726 -20.59 31.05 23.10
CA ASN A 726 -21.19 29.87 23.69
C ASN A 726 -21.46 30.08 25.18
N GLU A 727 -22.42 29.29 25.69
CA GLU A 727 -22.70 29.18 27.11
C GLU A 727 -21.82 28.08 27.70
N TYR A 728 -21.28 28.35 28.87
CA TYR A 728 -20.45 27.42 29.61
C TYR A 728 -20.94 27.32 31.05
N TYR A 729 -20.74 26.16 31.65
CA TYR A 729 -20.92 25.93 33.07
C TYR A 729 -19.58 25.59 33.71
N ASP A 730 -19.19 26.37 34.69
CA ASP A 730 -18.06 26.12 35.56
C ASP A 730 -18.52 25.80 36.96
N PRO A 731 -18.07 24.73 37.63
CA PRO A 731 -18.50 24.37 38.97
C PRO A 731 -18.29 25.46 40.05
N TYR A 732 -17.34 26.33 39.80
CA TYR A 732 -16.99 27.42 40.75
C TYR A 732 -17.58 28.79 40.37
N GLN A 733 -17.79 29.04 39.06
CA GLN A 733 -18.26 30.32 38.53
C GLN A 733 -19.75 30.29 38.11
N GLY A 734 -20.35 29.07 38.06
CA GLY A 734 -21.73 28.92 37.59
C GLY A 734 -21.84 28.98 36.05
N PHE A 735 -23.03 29.32 35.56
CA PHE A 735 -23.28 29.52 34.14
C PHE A 735 -22.78 30.90 33.71
N PHE A 736 -22.06 30.94 32.58
CA PHE A 736 -21.63 32.18 31.96
C PHE A 736 -21.67 32.04 30.43
N PHE A 737 -21.90 33.19 29.79
CA PHE A 737 -21.80 33.34 28.34
C PHE A 737 -20.46 33.95 27.96
N GLU A 738 -19.73 33.30 27.09
CA GLU A 738 -18.39 33.78 26.65
C GLU A 738 -18.40 34.09 25.16
N LYS A 739 -17.92 35.27 24.81
CA LYS A 739 -17.64 35.70 23.43
C LYS A 739 -16.13 35.78 23.24
N SER A 740 -15.61 34.96 22.36
CA SER A 740 -14.20 34.94 21.97
C SER A 740 -14.06 35.33 20.49
N LEU A 741 -13.21 36.28 20.19
CA LEU A 741 -12.84 36.69 18.83
C LEU A 741 -11.33 36.61 18.73
N GLY A 742 -10.82 35.90 17.71
CA GLY A 742 -9.38 35.72 17.61
C GLY A 742 -8.89 35.31 16.25
N ALA A 743 -7.57 35.29 16.17
CA ALA A 743 -6.82 34.74 15.02
C ALA A 743 -5.80 33.71 15.51
N ARG A 744 -5.54 32.71 14.68
CA ARG A 744 -4.52 31.69 14.90
C ARG A 744 -3.68 31.54 13.66
N ALA A 745 -2.38 31.36 13.83
CA ALA A 745 -1.47 30.94 12.77
C ALA A 745 -0.68 29.72 13.25
N THR A 746 -0.45 28.76 12.36
CA THR A 746 0.29 27.54 12.65
C THR A 746 1.25 27.26 11.51
N MET A 747 2.46 26.83 11.84
CA MET A 747 3.48 26.38 10.91
C MET A 747 3.96 24.99 11.35
N HIS A 748 3.96 24.05 10.43
CA HIS A 748 4.50 22.72 10.64
C HIS A 748 5.69 22.49 9.72
N TYR A 749 6.82 22.05 10.26
CA TYR A 749 8.00 21.64 9.52
C TYR A 749 8.34 20.17 9.85
N PRO A 750 7.99 19.23 9.00
CA PRO A 750 8.39 17.83 9.17
C PRO A 750 9.89 17.69 8.92
N LEU A 751 10.63 17.30 9.96
CA LEU A 751 12.05 16.97 9.87
C LEU A 751 12.24 15.65 9.13
N ASN A 752 11.40 14.68 9.44
CA ASN A 752 11.29 13.35 8.84
C ASN A 752 9.92 12.74 9.16
N VAL A 753 9.67 11.54 8.69
CA VAL A 753 8.37 10.86 8.90
C VAL A 753 8.01 10.65 10.38
N PHE A 754 8.99 10.70 11.29
CA PHE A 754 8.79 10.48 12.74
C PHE A 754 8.79 11.77 13.56
N ARG A 755 9.41 12.85 13.07
CA ARG A 755 9.67 14.08 13.83
C ARG A 755 9.24 15.31 13.05
N ARG A 756 8.60 16.26 13.73
CA ARG A 756 8.29 17.60 13.20
C ARG A 756 8.47 18.66 14.24
N VAL A 757 8.70 19.87 13.77
CA VAL A 757 8.60 21.09 14.56
C VAL A 757 7.26 21.74 14.26
N GLU A 758 6.54 22.12 15.29
CA GLU A 758 5.27 22.81 15.18
C GLU A 758 5.35 24.13 15.94
N LEU A 759 5.00 25.23 15.27
CA LEU A 759 4.90 26.54 15.86
C LEU A 759 3.47 27.03 15.67
N SER A 760 2.79 27.35 16.78
CA SER A 760 1.45 27.92 16.78
C SER A 760 1.42 29.20 17.59
N GLY A 761 0.79 30.21 17.02
CA GLY A 761 0.50 31.45 17.69
C GLY A 761 -0.98 31.77 17.60
N SER A 762 -1.58 32.24 18.70
CA SER A 762 -2.96 32.67 18.70
C SER A 762 -3.10 33.98 19.51
N LEU A 763 -3.94 34.85 18.98
CA LEU A 763 -4.32 36.11 19.65
C LEU A 763 -5.84 36.14 19.66
N TRP A 764 -6.41 36.28 20.86
CA TRP A 764 -7.86 36.40 21.02
C TRP A 764 -8.25 37.32 22.15
N GLN A 765 -9.43 37.88 22.00
CA GLN A 765 -10.10 38.65 23.04
C GLN A 765 -11.31 37.83 23.49
N SER A 766 -11.44 37.60 24.78
CA SER A 766 -12.61 36.98 25.40
C SER A 766 -13.35 37.95 26.31
N ARG A 767 -14.69 37.87 26.29
CA ARG A 767 -15.58 38.58 27.20
C ARG A 767 -16.55 37.59 27.80
N LYS A 768 -16.53 37.51 29.15
CA LYS A 768 -17.45 36.67 29.93
C LYS A 768 -18.58 37.48 30.50
N TYR A 769 -19.79 36.93 30.40
CA TYR A 769 -21.01 37.53 30.98
C TYR A 769 -21.61 36.49 31.92
N PHE A 770 -21.58 36.78 33.22
CA PHE A 770 -22.10 35.88 34.25
C PHE A 770 -23.60 36.11 34.46
N TYR A 771 -24.36 35.06 34.52
CA TYR A 771 -25.79 35.12 34.76
C TYR A 771 -26.05 35.40 36.25
N GLY A 772 -26.85 36.45 36.57
CA GLY A 772 -27.27 36.77 37.94
C GLY A 772 -26.24 37.44 38.83
N LEU A 773 -25.11 37.88 38.26
CA LEU A 773 -24.09 38.64 39.00
C LEU A 773 -24.08 40.13 38.59
N GLU A 774 -24.03 41.03 39.57
CA GLU A 774 -23.73 42.44 39.32
C GLU A 774 -22.32 42.66 38.75
N LYS A 775 -22.10 43.69 37.98
CA LYS A 775 -20.82 43.95 37.30
C LYS A 775 -19.59 43.95 38.24
N GLU A 776 -19.74 44.35 39.47
CA GLU A 776 -18.67 44.39 40.48
C GLU A 776 -18.28 42.97 40.95
N ALA A 777 -19.24 42.10 41.18
CA ALA A 777 -19.00 40.71 41.55
C ALA A 777 -18.38 39.91 40.40
N ALA A 778 -18.78 40.16 39.15
CA ALA A 778 -18.18 39.57 37.97
C ALA A 778 -16.71 40.00 37.76
N ALA A 779 -16.40 41.26 38.04
CA ALA A 779 -15.03 41.81 37.99
C ALA A 779 -14.12 41.18 39.05
N LEU A 780 -14.66 40.92 40.25
CA LEU A 780 -13.93 40.29 41.33
C LEU A 780 -13.62 38.80 41.03
N LEU A 781 -14.55 38.05 40.43
CA LEU A 781 -14.34 36.69 39.96
C LEU A 781 -13.27 36.61 38.86
N LEU A 782 -13.29 37.52 37.91
CA LEU A 782 -12.29 37.58 36.83
C LEU A 782 -10.90 37.92 37.36
N SER A 783 -10.79 38.81 38.34
CA SER A 783 -9.50 39.17 38.95
C SER A 783 -8.88 38.01 39.70
N ASN A 784 -9.67 37.17 40.36
CA ASN A 784 -9.20 35.99 41.08
C ASN A 784 -8.79 34.82 40.16
N THR A 785 -9.38 34.70 38.97
CA THR A 785 -8.99 33.69 37.99
C THR A 785 -7.69 34.05 37.26
N CYS A 786 -7.38 35.33 37.09
CA CYS A 786 -6.10 35.78 36.52
C CYS A 786 -4.94 35.74 37.52
N ALA A 787 -5.21 35.62 38.81
CA ALA A 787 -4.20 35.60 39.87
C ALA A 787 -3.76 34.18 40.28
N SER A 788 -4.32 33.14 39.66
CA SER A 788 -3.88 31.76 39.89
C SER A 788 -2.58 31.48 39.12
N PRO A 789 -1.45 31.22 39.77
CA PRO A 789 -0.23 30.87 39.05
C PRO A 789 -0.45 29.57 38.31
N ALA A 790 -0.05 29.54 37.07
CA ALA A 790 0.02 28.34 36.27
C ALA A 790 0.88 27.29 37.01
N GLY A 791 0.26 26.21 37.45
CA GLY A 791 0.88 24.99 37.88
C GLY A 791 0.88 23.98 36.73
#